data_d45fef49ebb7f8a5f25cb6ddeab29127
#
_entry.id   d45fef49ebb7f8a5f25cb6ddeab29127
#
_cell.length_a   1.000
_cell.length_b   1.000
_cell.length_c   1.000
_cell.angle_alpha   90.00
_cell.angle_beta   90.00
_cell.angle_gamma   90.00
#
_symmetry.space_group_name_H-M   'P 1'
#
loop_
_entity.id
_entity.type
_entity.pdbx_description
1 polymer ?
#
loop_
_entity_poly.entity_id
_entity_poly.type
_entity_poly.pdbx_seq_one_letter_code
_entity_poly.pdbx_strand_id
1 'polypeptide(L)'
;MTTTSPGAAEVELAIGGMTCASCAARIEKKLNRMDGVEATVNYATEQAKVTFRDDVSVRDLIATVEATGYTAREPAPLVPAGEAGTADRTGDAAGGTAEADPLRPLRQRLVTAVVLAVPVIVLAMAPALQFTYWQWLSLTLTAPVVTYAAWPFHRAAWTNARHGAATMDTLISVGTSAAFLWSLWALFFGTAGMPGMTHPFELTLARTDGSGNIYLEAAAGVTAFVLAGRYFEARAKRQAGAALKALLELGAKDVTVLRGDREETVPIGRLSVGDRFLVRPGEKIATDGTVVDGASAVDASMLTGESVPVEVAAGDGVTGATLNVGGRLVVEATRIGADTQLARMAKLVADAQNGKAAAQRLADRISAVFVPVVIALALATLAFWIGSGAGLTAAFTAAVAVLIIACPCALGLATPTALMVGTGRGAQLGILIKGPEVLESTRKVDTVVLDKTGTVTTGRMTLLATRTAAGTDEAEVLRLAGALEHSSEHPIARAVAAGASARVGTLPVPEDFADVAGLGVQGVVDGHAVLVGREQLLAAWAIPLPDELARAKAAAEANGRTAIAVAWDGAARAVLEVADAVKESSPEAVRRLRALGLTPVLLTGDNAAVARSVAAEVGIDADQVIAEVLPQDKVEVVQRLQQEGRTVAMVGDGVNDAAALARADLGLAMGTGTDAAIEAGDLTLVRGDLRAAADAIRLSRRTLGTIKSNLFWAFAYNVAALPLAATGLLNPMIAGAAMAFSSVFVVGNSLRLRGFRAAGE
;
A
#
# COMPACT_ATOMS: atom_id res chain seq x y z
N MET A 1 4.61 12.01 -16.53
CA MET A 1 3.61 11.96 -17.61
C MET A 1 3.97 10.79 -18.50
N THR A 2 3.36 9.65 -18.26
CA THR A 2 3.29 8.56 -19.23
C THR A 2 1.88 8.66 -19.82
N THR A 3 1.79 9.27 -20.98
CA THR A 3 0.59 9.24 -21.82
C THR A 3 0.42 7.80 -22.29
N THR A 4 -0.51 7.07 -21.71
CA THR A 4 -1.00 5.81 -22.29
C THR A 4 -1.60 6.14 -23.64
N SER A 5 -0.90 5.76 -24.71
CA SER A 5 -1.44 5.80 -26.07
C SER A 5 -2.70 4.93 -26.12
N PRO A 6 -3.78 5.35 -26.79
CA PRO A 6 -4.95 4.50 -27.00
C PRO A 6 -4.52 3.27 -27.81
N GLY A 7 -4.70 2.06 -27.23
CA GLY A 7 -4.34 0.77 -27.80
C GLY A 7 -3.19 0.03 -27.10
N ALA A 8 -2.81 0.39 -25.87
CA ALA A 8 -1.80 -0.34 -25.11
C ALA A 8 -2.49 -1.35 -24.16
N ALA A 9 -2.25 -2.64 -24.36
CA ALA A 9 -2.65 -3.70 -23.45
C ALA A 9 -1.69 -3.78 -22.24
N GLU A 10 -2.20 -4.18 -21.08
CA GLU A 10 -1.40 -4.39 -19.87
C GLU A 10 -1.53 -5.85 -19.40
N VAL A 11 -0.41 -6.47 -19.03
CA VAL A 11 -0.38 -7.81 -18.45
C VAL A 11 0.58 -7.88 -17.27
N GLU A 12 0.22 -8.65 -16.25
CA GLU A 12 1.13 -9.06 -15.19
C GLU A 12 1.64 -10.47 -15.47
N LEU A 13 2.95 -10.71 -15.28
CA LEU A 13 3.58 -12.01 -15.42
C LEU A 13 4.24 -12.42 -14.11
N ALA A 14 3.94 -13.59 -13.61
CA ALA A 14 4.66 -14.20 -12.50
C ALA A 14 5.99 -14.76 -13.01
N ILE A 15 7.11 -14.28 -12.46
CA ILE A 15 8.47 -14.61 -12.90
C ILE A 15 9.12 -15.55 -11.88
N GLY A 16 9.47 -16.76 -12.31
CA GLY A 16 10.17 -17.71 -11.46
C GLY A 16 11.69 -17.75 -11.73
N GLY A 17 12.46 -18.08 -10.67
CA GLY A 17 13.91 -18.26 -10.77
C GLY A 17 14.75 -17.00 -10.55
N MET A 18 14.15 -15.85 -10.23
CA MET A 18 14.90 -14.66 -9.83
C MET A 18 15.52 -14.87 -8.44
N THR A 19 16.81 -14.56 -8.31
CA THR A 19 17.55 -14.73 -7.05
C THR A 19 18.05 -13.41 -6.46
N CYS A 20 17.99 -12.31 -7.23
CA CYS A 20 18.46 -10.99 -6.79
C CYS A 20 17.89 -9.89 -7.68
N ALA A 21 18.04 -8.63 -7.24
CA ALA A 21 17.61 -7.44 -7.97
C ALA A 21 18.25 -7.32 -9.38
N SER A 22 19.50 -7.79 -9.54
CA SER A 22 20.17 -7.79 -10.85
C SER A 22 19.48 -8.72 -11.86
N CYS A 23 18.84 -9.80 -11.40
CA CYS A 23 18.03 -10.69 -12.24
C CYS A 23 16.80 -9.95 -12.76
N ALA A 24 16.10 -9.25 -11.87
CA ALA A 24 14.91 -8.43 -12.24
C ALA A 24 15.28 -7.32 -13.23
N ALA A 25 16.35 -6.55 -12.96
CA ALA A 25 16.82 -5.49 -13.86
C ALA A 25 17.19 -6.00 -15.26
N ARG A 26 17.69 -7.24 -15.34
CA ARG A 26 18.03 -7.86 -16.61
C ARG A 26 16.80 -8.26 -17.43
N ILE A 27 15.81 -8.88 -16.79
CA ILE A 27 14.56 -9.24 -17.45
C ILE A 27 13.88 -7.97 -17.94
N GLU A 28 13.78 -6.95 -17.09
CA GLU A 28 13.22 -5.64 -17.40
C GLU A 28 13.91 -4.99 -18.62
N LYS A 29 15.25 -4.99 -18.64
CA LYS A 29 16.03 -4.48 -19.77
C LYS A 29 15.78 -5.25 -21.06
N LYS A 30 15.52 -6.55 -21.00
CA LYS A 30 15.23 -7.38 -22.18
C LYS A 30 13.83 -7.14 -22.72
N LEU A 31 12.83 -7.07 -21.86
CA LEU A 31 11.45 -6.74 -22.21
C LEU A 31 11.38 -5.33 -22.82
N ASN A 32 12.02 -4.34 -22.19
CA ASN A 32 12.06 -2.95 -22.66
C ASN A 32 12.91 -2.75 -23.96
N ARG A 33 13.53 -3.79 -24.51
CA ARG A 33 14.16 -3.76 -25.84
C ARG A 33 13.23 -4.20 -26.95
N MET A 34 12.07 -4.74 -26.61
CA MET A 34 11.04 -5.05 -27.60
C MET A 34 10.33 -3.74 -27.97
N ASP A 35 10.12 -3.52 -29.26
CA ASP A 35 9.45 -2.31 -29.73
C ASP A 35 8.00 -2.27 -29.22
N GLY A 36 7.60 -1.14 -28.64
CA GLY A 36 6.26 -0.94 -28.10
C GLY A 36 5.97 -1.63 -26.75
N VAL A 37 7.00 -2.11 -26.06
CA VAL A 37 6.90 -2.75 -24.73
C VAL A 37 7.52 -1.87 -23.66
N GLU A 38 6.76 -1.60 -22.59
CA GLU A 38 7.24 -0.99 -21.35
C GLU A 38 7.00 -1.95 -20.20
N ALA A 39 8.08 -2.41 -19.57
CA ALA A 39 8.04 -3.40 -18.50
C ALA A 39 8.74 -2.92 -17.25
N THR A 40 8.15 -3.21 -16.10
CA THR A 40 8.76 -3.06 -14.77
C THR A 40 8.76 -4.42 -14.08
N VAL A 41 9.94 -4.89 -13.66
CA VAL A 41 10.09 -6.19 -13.00
C VAL A 41 10.44 -6.01 -11.53
N ASN A 42 9.61 -6.52 -10.63
CA ASN A 42 9.82 -6.45 -9.20
C ASN A 42 10.31 -7.78 -8.65
N TYR A 43 11.53 -7.79 -8.10
CA TYR A 43 12.14 -8.97 -7.47
C TYR A 43 11.40 -9.43 -6.21
N ALA A 44 10.78 -8.51 -5.44
CA ALA A 44 10.16 -8.86 -4.16
C ALA A 44 8.81 -9.57 -4.32
N THR A 45 8.01 -9.14 -5.30
CA THR A 45 6.73 -9.75 -5.63
C THR A 45 6.86 -10.89 -6.63
N GLU A 46 8.05 -11.03 -7.24
CA GLU A 46 8.32 -11.98 -8.33
C GLU A 46 7.39 -11.78 -9.54
N GLN A 47 7.00 -10.52 -9.79
CA GLN A 47 6.09 -10.14 -10.87
C GLN A 47 6.75 -9.15 -11.83
N ALA A 48 6.32 -9.21 -13.11
CA ALA A 48 6.59 -8.22 -14.12
C ALA A 48 5.27 -7.59 -14.57
N LYS A 49 5.15 -6.28 -14.47
CA LYS A 49 4.07 -5.49 -15.04
C LYS A 49 4.53 -5.00 -16.42
N VAL A 50 3.80 -5.37 -17.46
CA VAL A 50 4.18 -5.10 -18.86
C VAL A 50 3.05 -4.43 -19.59
N THR A 51 3.31 -3.23 -20.12
CA THR A 51 2.43 -2.52 -21.03
C THR A 51 2.96 -2.72 -22.45
N PHE A 52 2.11 -3.11 -23.40
CA PHE A 52 2.54 -3.46 -24.76
C PHE A 52 1.45 -3.10 -25.77
N ARG A 53 1.86 -2.94 -27.03
CA ARG A 53 0.96 -2.66 -28.15
C ARG A 53 0.34 -3.94 -28.70
N ASP A 54 -0.76 -3.80 -29.43
CA ASP A 54 -1.52 -4.93 -30.01
C ASP A 54 -0.72 -5.84 -30.97
N ASP A 55 0.45 -5.40 -31.43
CA ASP A 55 1.36 -6.15 -32.30
C ASP A 55 2.27 -7.13 -31.55
N VAL A 56 2.29 -7.06 -30.19
CA VAL A 56 3.05 -7.96 -29.31
C VAL A 56 2.10 -8.87 -28.57
N SER A 57 2.34 -10.19 -28.59
CA SER A 57 1.52 -11.14 -27.85
C SER A 57 2.11 -11.43 -26.46
N VAL A 58 1.25 -11.84 -25.50
CA VAL A 58 1.71 -12.29 -24.17
C VAL A 58 2.67 -13.47 -24.26
N ARG A 59 2.53 -14.32 -25.30
CA ARG A 59 3.46 -15.43 -25.55
C ARG A 59 4.86 -14.94 -25.91
N ASP A 60 4.99 -13.84 -26.66
CA ASP A 60 6.28 -13.25 -27.02
C ASP A 60 6.98 -12.67 -25.80
N LEU A 61 6.22 -12.08 -24.89
CA LEU A 61 6.73 -11.60 -23.60
C LEU A 61 7.25 -12.76 -22.74
N ILE A 62 6.47 -13.85 -22.61
CA ILE A 62 6.88 -15.06 -21.88
C ILE A 62 8.13 -15.66 -22.51
N ALA A 63 8.16 -15.86 -23.84
CA ALA A 63 9.30 -16.40 -24.57
C ALA A 63 10.58 -15.54 -24.38
N THR A 64 10.42 -14.20 -24.35
CA THR A 64 11.54 -13.28 -24.08
C THR A 64 12.12 -13.46 -22.69
N VAL A 65 11.26 -13.65 -21.66
CA VAL A 65 11.72 -13.94 -20.30
C VAL A 65 12.42 -15.30 -20.24
N GLU A 66 11.84 -16.33 -20.85
CA GLU A 66 12.40 -17.69 -20.88
C GLU A 66 13.74 -17.75 -21.62
N ALA A 67 13.91 -17.00 -22.69
CA ALA A 67 15.18 -16.87 -23.41
C ALA A 67 16.30 -16.25 -22.55
N THR A 68 15.96 -15.59 -21.42
CA THR A 68 16.95 -15.09 -20.47
C THR A 68 17.26 -16.07 -19.33
N GLY A 69 16.65 -17.28 -19.35
CA GLY A 69 16.90 -18.35 -18.39
C GLY A 69 16.00 -18.33 -17.14
N TYR A 70 14.88 -17.59 -17.18
CA TYR A 70 13.85 -17.51 -16.14
C TYR A 70 12.55 -18.13 -16.64
N THR A 71 11.60 -18.37 -15.75
CA THR A 71 10.26 -18.83 -16.14
C THR A 71 9.27 -17.68 -16.01
N ALA A 72 8.29 -17.60 -16.91
CA ALA A 72 7.20 -16.65 -16.83
C ALA A 72 5.86 -17.35 -17.07
N ARG A 73 4.82 -16.90 -16.37
CA ARG A 73 3.44 -17.34 -16.57
C ARG A 73 2.48 -16.20 -16.21
N GLU A 74 1.31 -16.21 -16.80
CA GLU A 74 0.23 -15.34 -16.32
C GLU A 74 -0.17 -15.77 -14.90
N PRO A 75 -0.25 -14.85 -13.93
CA PRO A 75 -0.81 -15.17 -12.62
C PRO A 75 -2.28 -15.57 -12.78
N ALA A 76 -2.73 -16.54 -11.99
CA ALA A 76 -4.17 -16.80 -11.90
C ALA A 76 -4.88 -15.50 -11.45
N PRO A 77 -6.06 -15.16 -12.01
CA PRO A 77 -6.80 -13.99 -11.60
C PRO A 77 -6.96 -13.95 -10.07
N LEU A 78 -6.76 -12.78 -9.46
CA LEU A 78 -7.05 -12.57 -8.04
C LEU A 78 -8.58 -12.61 -7.85
N VAL A 79 -9.14 -13.81 -7.79
CA VAL A 79 -10.57 -14.02 -7.58
C VAL A 79 -10.78 -14.17 -6.08
N PRO A 80 -11.76 -13.49 -5.46
CA PRO A 80 -12.17 -13.76 -4.10
C PRO A 80 -12.44 -15.26 -3.90
N ALA A 81 -12.15 -15.80 -2.74
CA ALA A 81 -12.06 -17.23 -2.41
C ALA A 81 -13.33 -18.10 -2.69
N GLY A 82 -14.28 -17.63 -3.51
CA GLY A 82 -15.48 -18.35 -3.93
C GLY A 82 -15.48 -18.85 -5.39
N GLU A 83 -14.61 -18.35 -6.27
CA GLU A 83 -14.68 -18.67 -7.71
C GLU A 83 -13.74 -19.79 -8.17
N ALA A 84 -12.94 -20.39 -7.30
CA ALA A 84 -12.02 -21.48 -7.62
C ALA A 84 -12.72 -22.85 -7.71
N GLY A 85 -13.80 -22.94 -8.47
CA GLY A 85 -14.52 -24.19 -8.55
C GLY A 85 -15.44 -24.33 -9.76
N THR A 86 -14.95 -24.53 -10.95
CA THR A 86 -15.47 -25.37 -12.04
C THR A 86 -14.84 -25.04 -13.40
N ALA A 87 -13.53 -25.00 -13.51
CA ALA A 87 -12.88 -25.17 -14.81
C ALA A 87 -12.28 -26.59 -14.83
N ASP A 88 -13.00 -27.44 -15.56
CA ASP A 88 -12.57 -28.69 -16.22
C ASP A 88 -11.54 -29.59 -15.48
N ARG A 89 -12.04 -30.42 -14.57
CA ARG A 89 -11.32 -31.61 -14.07
C ARG A 89 -11.60 -32.81 -14.95
N THR A 90 -11.15 -32.80 -16.20
CA THR A 90 -11.00 -34.00 -16.99
C THR A 90 -9.53 -34.17 -17.37
N GLY A 91 -8.80 -34.92 -16.59
CA GLY A 91 -7.42 -35.29 -16.87
C GLY A 91 -6.59 -35.50 -15.60
N ASP A 92 -6.41 -36.81 -15.24
CA ASP A 92 -5.52 -37.37 -14.24
C ASP A 92 -5.86 -37.19 -12.75
N ALA A 93 -6.67 -38.14 -12.31
CA ALA A 93 -6.78 -38.53 -10.90
C ALA A 93 -5.49 -39.27 -10.46
N ALA A 94 -4.54 -38.54 -9.86
CA ALA A 94 -3.56 -39.13 -8.94
C ALA A 94 -2.91 -38.01 -8.08
N GLY A 95 -3.20 -37.97 -6.79
CA GLY A 95 -2.44 -37.26 -5.77
C GLY A 95 -2.97 -35.86 -5.43
N GLY A 96 -3.84 -35.77 -4.44
CA GLY A 96 -4.10 -34.56 -3.68
C GLY A 96 -2.80 -34.07 -3.03
N THR A 97 -2.02 -33.23 -3.73
CA THR A 97 -0.91 -32.49 -3.14
C THR A 97 -1.49 -31.30 -2.42
N ALA A 98 -1.56 -31.39 -1.10
CA ALA A 98 -1.59 -30.19 -0.25
C ALA A 98 -0.57 -29.21 -0.82
N GLU A 99 -0.96 -27.95 -1.02
CA GLU A 99 -0.13 -26.87 -1.58
C GLU A 99 1.24 -26.87 -0.89
N ALA A 100 2.24 -27.40 -1.58
CA ALA A 100 3.54 -27.68 -0.99
C ALA A 100 4.16 -26.35 -0.55
N ASP A 101 4.44 -26.20 0.74
CA ASP A 101 5.06 -25.02 1.31
C ASP A 101 6.30 -24.62 0.49
N PRO A 102 6.29 -23.49 -0.26
CA PRO A 102 7.38 -23.09 -1.14
C PRO A 102 8.69 -22.84 -0.39
N LEU A 103 8.64 -22.63 0.94
CA LEU A 103 9.81 -22.50 1.79
C LEU A 103 10.43 -23.86 2.18
N ARG A 104 9.72 -24.96 1.99
CA ARG A 104 10.17 -26.28 2.41
C ARG A 104 11.53 -26.67 1.81
N PRO A 105 11.79 -26.51 0.49
CA PRO A 105 13.10 -26.86 -0.08
C PRO A 105 14.24 -26.01 0.49
N LEU A 106 14.00 -24.70 0.68
CA LEU A 106 14.99 -23.79 1.23
C LEU A 106 15.28 -24.09 2.71
N ARG A 107 14.22 -24.38 3.49
CA ARG A 107 14.34 -24.82 4.88
C ARG A 107 15.11 -26.13 5.02
N GLN A 108 14.86 -27.12 4.18
CA GLN A 108 15.59 -28.38 4.18
C GLN A 108 17.08 -28.15 3.93
N ARG A 109 17.45 -27.38 2.90
CA ARG A 109 18.85 -27.04 2.59
C ARG A 109 19.51 -26.28 3.72
N LEU A 110 18.81 -25.33 4.33
CA LEU A 110 19.32 -24.57 5.49
C LEU A 110 19.58 -25.50 6.68
N VAL A 111 18.62 -26.35 7.04
CA VAL A 111 18.78 -27.31 8.16
C VAL A 111 19.96 -28.23 7.89
N THR A 112 20.07 -28.80 6.68
CA THR A 112 21.21 -29.62 6.29
C THR A 112 22.53 -28.87 6.41
N ALA A 113 22.58 -27.63 5.89
CA ALA A 113 23.80 -26.82 5.98
C ALA A 113 24.19 -26.52 7.43
N VAL A 114 23.23 -26.12 8.29
CA VAL A 114 23.53 -25.78 9.70
C VAL A 114 23.97 -27.02 10.48
N VAL A 115 23.25 -28.14 10.34
CA VAL A 115 23.58 -29.39 11.06
C VAL A 115 24.99 -29.90 10.72
N LEU A 116 25.39 -29.78 9.45
CA LEU A 116 26.70 -30.25 9.00
C LEU A 116 27.81 -29.20 9.18
N ALA A 117 27.51 -27.89 9.05
CA ALA A 117 28.52 -26.85 9.20
C ALA A 117 28.89 -26.59 10.67
N VAL A 118 27.95 -26.70 11.62
CA VAL A 118 28.23 -26.43 13.02
C VAL A 118 29.36 -27.31 13.59
N PRO A 119 29.35 -28.65 13.40
CA PRO A 119 30.46 -29.49 13.83
C PRO A 119 31.80 -29.10 13.18
N VAL A 120 31.81 -28.76 11.88
CA VAL A 120 33.02 -28.33 11.15
C VAL A 120 33.57 -27.04 11.74
N ILE A 121 32.71 -26.06 12.02
CA ILE A 121 33.11 -24.78 12.64
C ILE A 121 33.65 -25.00 14.05
N VAL A 122 32.98 -25.83 14.86
CA VAL A 122 33.40 -26.13 16.23
C VAL A 122 34.77 -26.82 16.24
N LEU A 123 35.00 -27.78 15.37
CA LEU A 123 36.30 -28.45 15.24
C LEU A 123 37.39 -27.49 14.77
N ALA A 124 37.09 -26.57 13.85
CA ALA A 124 38.05 -25.57 13.39
C ALA A 124 38.39 -24.52 14.48
N MET A 125 37.40 -24.14 15.33
CA MET A 125 37.57 -23.09 16.34
C MET A 125 38.11 -23.59 17.68
N ALA A 126 37.97 -24.87 17.98
CA ALA A 126 38.37 -25.45 19.27
C ALA A 126 39.47 -26.50 19.09
N PRO A 127 40.78 -26.12 19.18
CA PRO A 127 41.89 -27.05 18.99
C PRO A 127 41.83 -28.26 19.94
N ALA A 128 41.27 -28.08 21.15
CA ALA A 128 41.09 -29.19 22.11
C ALA A 128 40.13 -30.30 21.65
N LEU A 129 39.30 -30.04 20.64
CA LEU A 129 38.38 -31.02 20.05
C LEU A 129 38.93 -31.66 18.77
N GLN A 130 40.11 -31.22 18.31
CA GLN A 130 40.76 -31.75 17.12
C GLN A 130 41.41 -33.10 17.40
N PHE A 131 40.71 -34.16 17.07
CA PHE A 131 41.25 -35.53 17.20
C PHE A 131 42.01 -35.95 15.92
N THR A 132 42.70 -37.09 15.96
CA THR A 132 43.43 -37.64 14.81
C THR A 132 42.46 -37.81 13.62
N TYR A 133 42.74 -37.18 12.48
CA TYR A 133 41.91 -37.18 11.27
C TYR A 133 40.64 -36.29 11.32
N TRP A 134 40.50 -35.35 12.23
CA TRP A 134 39.36 -34.40 12.31
C TRP A 134 39.14 -33.66 10.99
N GLN A 135 40.18 -33.31 10.24
CA GLN A 135 40.15 -32.64 8.95
C GLN A 135 39.44 -33.46 7.89
N TRP A 136 39.54 -34.79 7.89
CA TRP A 136 38.83 -35.69 6.97
C TRP A 136 37.34 -35.83 7.31
N LEU A 137 37.00 -35.79 8.60
CA LEU A 137 35.60 -35.67 9.02
C LEU A 137 35.04 -34.34 8.58
N SER A 138 35.77 -33.23 8.75
CA SER A 138 35.38 -31.89 8.30
C SER A 138 35.13 -31.87 6.79
N LEU A 139 35.93 -32.52 5.97
CA LEU A 139 35.72 -32.66 4.54
C LEU A 139 34.42 -33.42 4.24
N THR A 140 34.21 -34.55 4.92
CA THR A 140 33.01 -35.41 4.72
C THR A 140 31.71 -34.62 5.05
N LEU A 141 31.73 -33.79 6.08
CA LEU A 141 30.58 -32.96 6.47
C LEU A 141 30.40 -31.73 5.55
N THR A 142 31.50 -31.13 5.07
CA THR A 142 31.47 -29.94 4.21
C THR A 142 31.02 -30.25 2.78
N ALA A 143 31.41 -31.44 2.25
CA ALA A 143 31.08 -31.79 0.87
C ALA A 143 29.57 -31.73 0.54
N PRO A 144 28.63 -32.29 1.35
CA PRO A 144 27.20 -32.12 1.12
C PRO A 144 26.73 -30.67 1.24
N VAL A 145 27.36 -29.85 2.10
CA VAL A 145 27.01 -28.44 2.25
C VAL A 145 27.32 -27.68 0.96
N VAL A 146 28.54 -27.87 0.41
CA VAL A 146 28.94 -27.16 -0.81
C VAL A 146 28.27 -27.71 -2.06
N THR A 147 27.99 -29.00 -2.15
CA THR A 147 27.37 -29.61 -3.34
C THR A 147 25.84 -29.55 -3.33
N TYR A 148 25.20 -30.08 -2.28
CA TYR A 148 23.74 -30.15 -2.21
C TYR A 148 23.11 -28.86 -1.67
N ALA A 149 23.60 -28.34 -0.53
CA ALA A 149 22.97 -27.17 0.07
C ALA A 149 23.23 -25.90 -0.74
N ALA A 150 24.45 -25.71 -1.28
CA ALA A 150 24.82 -24.59 -2.13
C ALA A 150 24.38 -24.71 -3.59
N TRP A 151 23.75 -25.83 -4.00
CA TRP A 151 23.33 -26.05 -5.39
C TRP A 151 22.56 -24.92 -6.04
N PRO A 152 21.60 -24.26 -5.37
CA PRO A 152 20.88 -23.12 -5.95
C PRO A 152 21.81 -21.98 -6.39
N PHE A 153 22.87 -21.72 -5.63
CA PHE A 153 23.86 -20.69 -5.95
C PHE A 153 24.71 -21.07 -7.16
N HIS A 154 25.16 -22.32 -7.23
CA HIS A 154 25.94 -22.84 -8.36
C HIS A 154 25.14 -22.84 -9.66
N ARG A 155 23.88 -23.27 -9.59
CA ARG A 155 22.97 -23.26 -10.75
C ARG A 155 22.72 -21.83 -11.24
N ALA A 156 22.41 -20.89 -10.32
CA ALA A 156 22.17 -19.51 -10.67
C ALA A 156 23.44 -18.84 -11.25
N ALA A 157 24.61 -19.08 -10.64
CA ALA A 157 25.89 -18.58 -11.14
C ALA A 157 26.19 -19.08 -12.56
N TRP A 158 25.99 -20.37 -12.81
CA TRP A 158 26.19 -20.99 -14.14
C TRP A 158 25.25 -20.42 -15.20
N THR A 159 23.95 -20.32 -14.86
CA THR A 159 22.94 -19.76 -15.77
C THR A 159 23.28 -18.31 -16.13
N ASN A 160 23.67 -17.49 -15.13
CA ASN A 160 24.02 -16.10 -15.39
C ASN A 160 25.35 -15.96 -16.17
N ALA A 161 26.35 -16.79 -15.86
CA ALA A 161 27.64 -16.79 -16.57
C ALA A 161 27.47 -17.12 -18.07
N ARG A 162 26.64 -18.10 -18.42
CA ARG A 162 26.31 -18.42 -19.83
C ARG A 162 25.75 -17.23 -20.61
N HIS A 163 25.17 -16.28 -19.93
CA HIS A 163 24.61 -15.08 -20.51
C HIS A 163 25.49 -13.83 -20.29
N GLY A 164 26.76 -13.99 -19.92
CA GLY A 164 27.70 -12.89 -19.71
C GLY A 164 27.38 -11.97 -18.53
N ALA A 165 26.64 -12.48 -17.52
CA ALA A 165 26.30 -11.70 -16.33
C ALA A 165 26.93 -12.31 -15.08
N ALA A 166 27.44 -11.46 -14.20
CA ALA A 166 27.87 -11.82 -12.86
C ALA A 166 26.87 -11.27 -11.84
N THR A 167 26.42 -12.14 -10.94
CA THR A 167 25.47 -11.81 -9.87
C THR A 167 26.07 -12.14 -8.52
N MET A 168 25.36 -11.82 -7.43
CA MET A 168 25.82 -12.21 -6.10
C MET A 168 25.95 -13.73 -5.93
N ASP A 169 25.13 -14.53 -6.63
CA ASP A 169 25.26 -15.98 -6.62
C ASP A 169 26.58 -16.45 -7.25
N THR A 170 27.08 -15.67 -8.23
CA THR A 170 28.40 -15.91 -8.82
C THR A 170 29.51 -15.70 -7.78
N LEU A 171 29.43 -14.64 -6.97
CA LEU A 171 30.42 -14.38 -5.92
C LEU A 171 30.44 -15.47 -4.86
N ILE A 172 29.26 -15.92 -4.40
CA ILE A 172 29.10 -16.97 -3.40
C ILE A 172 29.60 -18.31 -3.99
N SER A 173 29.16 -18.64 -5.20
CA SER A 173 29.55 -19.89 -5.87
C SER A 173 31.06 -19.99 -6.08
N VAL A 174 31.69 -18.92 -6.58
CA VAL A 174 33.14 -18.87 -6.79
C VAL A 174 33.88 -18.92 -5.47
N GLY A 175 33.46 -18.11 -4.47
CA GLY A 175 34.14 -18.04 -3.17
C GLY A 175 34.09 -19.39 -2.41
N THR A 176 32.91 -20.00 -2.31
CA THR A 176 32.75 -21.29 -1.60
C THR A 176 33.42 -22.45 -2.34
N SER A 177 33.32 -22.50 -3.68
CA SER A 177 34.01 -23.51 -4.49
C SER A 177 35.53 -23.38 -4.40
N ALA A 178 36.03 -22.16 -4.46
CA ALA A 178 37.46 -21.91 -4.34
C ALA A 178 38.00 -22.34 -2.96
N ALA A 179 37.31 -21.98 -1.86
CA ALA A 179 37.67 -22.41 -0.51
C ALA A 179 37.65 -23.95 -0.36
N PHE A 180 36.67 -24.60 -0.94
CA PHE A 180 36.51 -26.05 -0.93
C PHE A 180 37.62 -26.75 -1.77
N LEU A 181 37.87 -26.28 -2.98
CA LEU A 181 38.92 -26.83 -3.86
C LEU A 181 40.32 -26.64 -3.30
N TRP A 182 40.57 -25.48 -2.69
CA TRP A 182 41.84 -25.27 -1.96
C TRP A 182 42.02 -26.27 -0.83
N SER A 183 40.97 -26.48 -0.03
CA SER A 183 41.03 -27.44 1.08
C SER A 183 41.24 -28.86 0.60
N LEU A 184 40.65 -29.25 -0.54
CA LEU A 184 40.94 -30.53 -1.17
C LEU A 184 42.40 -30.65 -1.57
N TRP A 185 42.95 -29.61 -2.22
CA TRP A 185 44.35 -29.60 -2.61
C TRP A 185 45.26 -29.71 -1.38
N ALA A 186 45.02 -28.95 -0.31
CA ALA A 186 45.81 -28.98 0.93
C ALA A 186 45.73 -30.34 1.64
N LEU A 187 44.57 -31.01 1.62
CA LEU A 187 44.39 -32.34 2.24
C LEU A 187 45.07 -33.46 1.47
N PHE A 188 45.01 -33.44 0.13
CA PHE A 188 45.53 -34.57 -0.70
C PHE A 188 46.98 -34.36 -1.13
N PHE A 189 47.39 -33.12 -1.36
CA PHE A 189 48.72 -32.78 -1.92
C PHE A 189 49.60 -31.90 -0.98
N GLY A 190 48.96 -31.30 0.04
CA GLY A 190 49.62 -30.52 1.05
C GLY A 190 49.91 -31.30 2.33
N THR A 191 50.20 -30.58 3.40
CA THR A 191 50.49 -31.15 4.74
C THR A 191 49.24 -31.21 5.63
N ALA A 192 48.12 -30.63 5.20
CA ALA A 192 46.89 -30.56 5.99
C ALA A 192 46.28 -31.94 6.28
N GLY A 193 46.49 -32.94 5.43
CA GLY A 193 45.96 -34.30 5.58
C GLY A 193 46.72 -35.21 6.54
N MET A 194 47.84 -34.74 7.13
CA MET A 194 48.69 -35.57 8.00
C MET A 194 48.01 -35.89 9.33
N PRO A 195 48.17 -37.12 9.85
CA PRO A 195 47.62 -37.54 11.12
C PRO A 195 48.13 -36.65 12.29
N GLY A 196 47.22 -36.26 13.19
CA GLY A 196 47.58 -35.51 14.40
C GLY A 196 47.88 -34.02 14.16
N MET A 197 47.66 -33.51 12.96
CA MET A 197 47.77 -32.08 12.69
C MET A 197 46.69 -31.29 13.47
N THR A 198 47.11 -30.25 14.18
CA THR A 198 46.20 -29.29 14.83
C THR A 198 46.27 -27.95 14.12
N HIS A 199 45.14 -27.31 13.92
CA HIS A 199 45.05 -26.00 13.29
C HIS A 199 44.52 -24.98 14.32
N PRO A 200 45.35 -23.98 14.74
CA PRO A 200 44.84 -22.92 15.60
C PRO A 200 43.84 -22.04 14.83
N PHE A 201 42.79 -21.60 15.51
CA PHE A 201 41.89 -20.61 14.93
C PHE A 201 42.53 -19.23 15.00
N GLU A 202 42.91 -18.69 13.85
CA GLU A 202 43.50 -17.35 13.73
C GLU A 202 42.47 -16.38 13.11
N LEU A 203 42.26 -15.26 13.80
CA LEU A 203 41.38 -14.18 13.29
C LEU A 203 42.05 -13.37 12.17
N THR A 204 43.40 -13.39 12.13
CA THR A 204 44.23 -12.68 11.15
C THR A 204 44.89 -13.67 10.19
N LEU A 205 45.23 -13.20 9.00
CA LEU A 205 45.92 -13.99 7.98
C LEU A 205 47.34 -14.38 8.41
N ALA A 206 47.58 -15.69 8.59
CA ALA A 206 48.92 -16.21 8.75
C ALA A 206 49.69 -16.14 7.43
N ARG A 207 50.95 -15.67 7.49
CA ARG A 207 51.87 -15.65 6.35
C ARG A 207 52.58 -17.03 6.23
N THR A 208 51.86 -18.03 5.75
CA THR A 208 52.37 -19.41 5.54
C THR A 208 52.32 -19.76 4.05
N ASP A 209 53.00 -20.84 3.68
CA ASP A 209 52.97 -21.39 2.32
C ASP A 209 51.61 -22.00 1.95
N GLY A 210 50.71 -22.18 2.93
CA GLY A 210 49.31 -22.61 2.78
C GLY A 210 49.12 -24.10 2.64
N SER A 211 50.18 -24.89 2.57
CA SER A 211 50.07 -26.34 2.40
C SER A 211 49.38 -27.03 3.59
N GLY A 212 49.42 -26.38 4.78
CA GLY A 212 48.78 -26.84 6.00
C GLY A 212 47.41 -26.23 6.29
N ASN A 213 46.91 -25.28 5.49
CA ASN A 213 45.69 -24.53 5.81
C ASN A 213 44.49 -25.07 5.03
N ILE A 214 43.42 -25.39 5.76
CA ILE A 214 42.13 -25.77 5.21
C ILE A 214 41.08 -24.66 5.50
N TYR A 215 40.09 -24.48 4.64
CA TYR A 215 39.01 -23.48 4.72
C TYR A 215 37.65 -24.13 4.64
N LEU A 216 37.50 -25.37 5.12
CA LEU A 216 36.27 -26.13 5.10
C LEU A 216 35.18 -25.48 5.94
N GLU A 217 35.57 -24.90 7.10
CA GLU A 217 34.69 -24.14 7.97
C GLU A 217 34.20 -22.85 7.31
N ALA A 218 35.06 -22.19 6.52
CA ALA A 218 34.65 -21.00 5.75
C ALA A 218 33.66 -21.36 4.63
N ALA A 219 33.91 -22.41 3.85
CA ALA A 219 33.03 -22.87 2.80
C ALA A 219 31.66 -23.30 3.35
N ALA A 220 31.64 -24.07 4.44
CA ALA A 220 30.42 -24.55 5.08
C ALA A 220 29.66 -23.41 5.78
N GLY A 221 30.39 -22.57 6.54
CA GLY A 221 29.82 -21.47 7.31
C GLY A 221 29.21 -20.39 6.42
N VAL A 222 29.91 -19.95 5.37
CA VAL A 222 29.38 -18.97 4.40
C VAL A 222 28.13 -19.50 3.73
N THR A 223 28.13 -20.77 3.30
CA THR A 223 26.94 -21.40 2.71
C THR A 223 25.75 -21.40 3.68
N ALA A 224 25.98 -21.79 4.95
CA ALA A 224 24.95 -21.80 5.97
C ALA A 224 24.41 -20.40 6.27
N PHE A 225 25.30 -19.40 6.42
CA PHE A 225 24.89 -18.01 6.68
C PHE A 225 24.09 -17.40 5.52
N VAL A 226 24.51 -17.63 4.28
CA VAL A 226 23.79 -17.12 3.11
C VAL A 226 22.43 -17.79 2.96
N LEU A 227 22.35 -19.12 3.18
CA LEU A 227 21.06 -19.83 3.19
C LEU A 227 20.14 -19.32 4.30
N ALA A 228 20.67 -19.04 5.50
CA ALA A 228 19.91 -18.44 6.59
C ALA A 228 19.38 -17.07 6.19
N GLY A 229 20.21 -16.20 5.63
CA GLY A 229 19.80 -14.90 5.11
C GLY A 229 18.65 -15.03 4.10
N ARG A 230 18.75 -15.92 3.11
CA ARG A 230 17.70 -16.17 2.12
C ARG A 230 16.44 -16.77 2.72
N TYR A 231 16.55 -17.65 3.70
CA TYR A 231 15.38 -18.20 4.37
C TYR A 231 14.60 -17.10 5.14
N PHE A 232 15.31 -16.25 5.91
CA PHE A 232 14.68 -15.14 6.61
C PHE A 232 14.08 -14.11 5.63
N GLU A 233 14.77 -13.87 4.51
CA GLU A 233 14.26 -13.05 3.41
C GLU A 233 12.94 -13.58 2.85
N ALA A 234 12.92 -14.83 2.42
CA ALA A 234 11.73 -15.45 1.84
C ALA A 234 10.57 -15.52 2.85
N ARG A 235 10.87 -15.78 4.12
CA ARG A 235 9.89 -15.74 5.21
C ARG A 235 9.32 -14.34 5.43
N ALA A 236 10.16 -13.30 5.39
CA ALA A 236 9.74 -11.92 5.56
C ALA A 236 8.86 -11.42 4.40
N LYS A 237 9.23 -11.75 3.16
CA LYS A 237 8.39 -11.48 1.97
C LYS A 237 7.00 -12.09 2.13
N ARG A 238 6.93 -13.33 2.57
CA ARG A 238 5.65 -14.04 2.79
C ARG A 238 4.80 -13.39 3.89
N GLN A 239 5.43 -12.99 5.00
CA GLN A 239 4.72 -12.28 6.09
C GLN A 239 4.25 -10.87 5.67
N ALA A 240 4.98 -10.19 4.81
CA ALA A 240 4.59 -8.88 4.30
C ALA A 240 3.42 -9.00 3.30
N GLY A 241 3.38 -10.04 2.45
CA GLY A 241 2.27 -10.32 1.53
C GLY A 241 0.99 -10.85 2.21
N ALA A 242 1.09 -11.30 3.47
CA ALA A 242 -0.07 -11.83 4.21
C ALA A 242 -1.17 -10.77 4.45
N ALA A 243 -0.83 -9.49 4.51
CA ALA A 243 -1.81 -8.41 4.69
C ALA A 243 -2.75 -8.28 3.47
N LEU A 244 -2.22 -8.40 2.25
CA LEU A 244 -3.02 -8.39 1.03
C LEU A 244 -3.93 -9.63 0.95
N LYS A 245 -3.38 -10.81 1.29
CA LYS A 245 -4.14 -12.05 1.33
C LYS A 245 -5.27 -11.97 2.36
N ALA A 246 -5.01 -11.39 3.54
CA ALA A 246 -6.02 -11.19 4.57
C ALA A 246 -7.15 -10.27 4.11
N LEU A 247 -6.86 -9.21 3.34
CA LEU A 247 -7.89 -8.35 2.73
C LEU A 247 -8.79 -9.15 1.78
N LEU A 248 -8.22 -9.95 0.89
CA LEU A 248 -8.98 -10.77 -0.07
C LEU A 248 -9.82 -11.88 0.62
N GLU A 249 -9.36 -12.38 1.76
CA GLU A 249 -10.07 -13.40 2.56
C GLU A 249 -11.22 -12.81 3.41
N LEU A 250 -11.40 -11.47 3.44
CA LEU A 250 -12.52 -10.83 4.16
C LEU A 250 -13.87 -11.08 3.49
N GLY A 251 -13.92 -11.29 2.19
CA GLY A 251 -15.17 -11.51 1.43
C GLY A 251 -15.97 -12.73 1.90
N ALA A 252 -17.29 -12.69 1.67
CA ALA A 252 -18.15 -13.85 1.87
C ALA A 252 -17.82 -14.94 0.83
N LYS A 253 -17.99 -16.21 1.21
CA LYS A 253 -17.78 -17.34 0.31
C LYS A 253 -19.07 -17.78 -0.36
N ASP A 254 -20.16 -17.72 0.40
CA ASP A 254 -21.50 -18.11 -0.02
C ASP A 254 -22.45 -16.95 0.23
N VAL A 255 -23.55 -16.91 -0.52
CA VAL A 255 -24.57 -15.87 -0.45
C VAL A 255 -25.97 -16.50 -0.57
N THR A 256 -26.93 -16.01 0.19
CA THR A 256 -28.33 -16.44 0.11
C THR A 256 -29.08 -15.53 -0.86
N VAL A 257 -29.29 -15.98 -2.09
CA VAL A 257 -29.99 -15.25 -3.15
C VAL A 257 -31.51 -15.48 -3.03
N LEU A 258 -32.29 -14.43 -3.26
CA LEU A 258 -33.74 -14.47 -3.31
C LEU A 258 -34.21 -14.65 -4.77
N ARG A 259 -34.81 -15.80 -5.08
CA ARG A 259 -35.42 -16.08 -6.38
C ARG A 259 -36.93 -16.20 -6.23
N GLY A 260 -37.63 -15.07 -6.39
CA GLY A 260 -39.05 -14.94 -6.01
C GLY A 260 -39.19 -15.13 -4.49
N ASP A 261 -40.02 -16.07 -4.05
CA ASP A 261 -40.24 -16.37 -2.63
C ASP A 261 -39.31 -17.44 -2.06
N ARG A 262 -38.30 -17.87 -2.82
CA ARG A 262 -37.34 -18.93 -2.37
C ARG A 262 -35.97 -18.36 -2.07
N GLU A 263 -35.44 -18.80 -0.93
CA GLU A 263 -34.04 -18.57 -0.54
C GLU A 263 -33.17 -19.71 -1.06
N GLU A 264 -32.11 -19.38 -1.80
CA GLU A 264 -31.15 -20.34 -2.33
C GLU A 264 -29.74 -19.89 -1.95
N THR A 265 -28.99 -20.72 -1.22
CA THR A 265 -27.59 -20.43 -0.91
C THR A 265 -26.71 -20.90 -2.05
N VAL A 266 -25.98 -19.97 -2.65
CA VAL A 266 -25.10 -20.22 -3.80
C VAL A 266 -23.68 -19.70 -3.48
N PRO A 267 -22.63 -20.27 -4.10
CA PRO A 267 -21.29 -19.67 -4.06
C PRO A 267 -21.33 -18.24 -4.64
N ILE A 268 -20.51 -17.33 -4.06
CA ILE A 268 -20.44 -15.93 -4.46
C ILE A 268 -20.20 -15.72 -5.96
N GLY A 269 -19.43 -16.62 -6.60
CA GLY A 269 -19.14 -16.59 -8.05
C GLY A 269 -20.35 -16.84 -8.97
N ARG A 270 -21.52 -17.20 -8.42
CA ARG A 270 -22.78 -17.34 -9.19
C ARG A 270 -23.70 -16.12 -9.05
N LEU A 271 -23.30 -15.14 -8.25
CA LEU A 271 -24.07 -13.92 -8.08
C LEU A 271 -23.89 -13.03 -9.32
N SER A 272 -24.98 -12.41 -9.78
CA SER A 272 -24.99 -11.47 -10.90
C SER A 272 -25.42 -10.08 -10.42
N VAL A 273 -25.02 -9.04 -11.16
CA VAL A 273 -25.53 -7.68 -10.90
C VAL A 273 -27.06 -7.66 -11.09
N GLY A 274 -27.77 -7.06 -10.13
CA GLY A 274 -29.23 -7.03 -10.06
C GLY A 274 -29.85 -8.19 -9.26
N ASP A 275 -29.07 -9.23 -8.89
CA ASP A 275 -29.56 -10.28 -7.99
C ASP A 275 -29.82 -9.69 -6.59
N ARG A 276 -30.92 -10.11 -5.98
CA ARG A 276 -31.26 -9.76 -4.61
C ARG A 276 -30.83 -10.86 -3.66
N PHE A 277 -30.12 -10.48 -2.61
CA PHE A 277 -29.63 -11.41 -1.61
C PHE A 277 -29.97 -10.96 -0.20
N LEU A 278 -30.10 -11.95 0.67
CA LEU A 278 -30.44 -11.77 2.07
C LEU A 278 -29.18 -11.70 2.92
N VAL A 279 -29.15 -10.76 3.87
CA VAL A 279 -28.10 -10.65 4.88
C VAL A 279 -28.73 -10.63 6.27
N ARG A 280 -28.48 -11.67 7.05
CA ARG A 280 -28.98 -11.79 8.41
C ARG A 280 -28.02 -11.11 9.42
N PRO A 281 -28.47 -10.80 10.63
CA PRO A 281 -27.59 -10.35 11.71
C PRO A 281 -26.41 -11.32 11.93
N GLY A 282 -25.20 -10.79 12.01
CA GLY A 282 -23.96 -11.55 12.14
C GLY A 282 -23.40 -12.09 10.82
N GLU A 283 -24.08 -11.91 9.69
CA GLU A 283 -23.57 -12.29 8.37
C GLU A 283 -22.80 -11.14 7.72
N LYS A 284 -21.83 -11.50 6.88
CA LYS A 284 -21.10 -10.55 6.02
C LYS A 284 -21.94 -10.23 4.81
N ILE A 285 -21.95 -8.96 4.41
CA ILE A 285 -22.53 -8.52 3.14
C ILE A 285 -21.70 -9.15 2.02
N ALA A 286 -22.37 -9.85 1.10
CA ALA A 286 -21.70 -10.68 0.12
C ALA A 286 -20.92 -9.86 -0.92
N THR A 287 -21.51 -8.78 -1.42
CA THR A 287 -20.95 -7.89 -2.45
C THR A 287 -21.45 -6.47 -2.26
N ASP A 288 -20.92 -5.52 -3.04
CA ASP A 288 -21.41 -4.15 -3.04
C ASP A 288 -22.85 -4.10 -3.58
N GLY A 289 -23.72 -3.36 -2.92
CA GLY A 289 -25.12 -3.31 -3.29
C GLY A 289 -25.88 -2.15 -2.67
N THR A 290 -27.18 -2.08 -2.99
CA THR A 290 -28.13 -1.13 -2.40
C THR A 290 -29.13 -1.90 -1.57
N VAL A 291 -29.44 -1.42 -0.38
CA VAL A 291 -30.49 -2.00 0.48
C VAL A 291 -31.84 -1.75 -0.18
N VAL A 292 -32.60 -2.82 -0.46
CA VAL A 292 -33.94 -2.75 -1.07
C VAL A 292 -35.04 -2.84 0.00
N ASP A 293 -34.77 -3.60 1.06
CA ASP A 293 -35.72 -3.81 2.17
C ASP A 293 -34.96 -4.05 3.48
N GLY A 294 -35.52 -3.55 4.58
CA GLY A 294 -34.98 -3.67 5.91
C GLY A 294 -34.20 -2.45 6.36
N ALA A 295 -33.84 -2.44 7.64
CA ALA A 295 -32.95 -1.47 8.27
C ALA A 295 -32.06 -2.17 9.28
N SER A 296 -30.81 -1.74 9.37
CA SER A 296 -29.79 -2.34 10.27
C SER A 296 -28.65 -1.38 10.54
N ALA A 297 -27.74 -1.80 11.43
CA ALA A 297 -26.42 -1.20 11.58
C ALA A 297 -25.38 -2.12 10.93
N VAL A 298 -24.45 -1.55 10.15
CA VAL A 298 -23.39 -2.27 9.44
C VAL A 298 -22.03 -1.88 10.01
N ASP A 299 -21.30 -2.85 10.50
CA ASP A 299 -19.91 -2.67 10.96
C ASP A 299 -18.95 -2.76 9.76
N ALA A 300 -18.40 -1.62 9.40
CA ALA A 300 -17.41 -1.47 8.35
C ALA A 300 -15.96 -1.42 8.90
N SER A 301 -15.74 -1.68 10.18
CA SER A 301 -14.44 -1.54 10.86
C SER A 301 -13.30 -2.30 10.19
N MET A 302 -13.60 -3.44 9.58
CA MET A 302 -12.62 -4.26 8.86
C MET A 302 -12.07 -3.57 7.60
N LEU A 303 -12.84 -2.66 6.99
CA LEU A 303 -12.46 -1.91 5.79
C LEU A 303 -12.03 -0.49 6.12
N THR A 304 -12.80 0.18 6.99
CA THR A 304 -12.58 1.59 7.34
C THR A 304 -11.74 1.78 8.59
N GLY A 305 -11.71 0.77 9.48
CA GLY A 305 -11.10 0.85 10.81
C GLY A 305 -11.91 1.70 11.80
N GLU A 306 -13.14 2.10 11.48
CA GLU A 306 -14.05 2.80 12.38
C GLU A 306 -14.86 1.80 13.19
N SER A 307 -14.82 1.91 14.53
CA SER A 307 -15.46 0.94 15.41
C SER A 307 -16.96 1.15 15.61
N VAL A 308 -17.50 2.27 15.10
CA VAL A 308 -18.93 2.57 15.24
C VAL A 308 -19.68 2.06 14.01
N PRO A 309 -20.66 1.14 14.19
CA PRO A 309 -21.50 0.69 13.08
C PRO A 309 -22.30 1.84 12.47
N VAL A 310 -22.47 1.81 11.14
CA VAL A 310 -23.22 2.80 10.38
C VAL A 310 -24.66 2.28 10.19
N GLU A 311 -25.65 3.09 10.55
CA GLU A 311 -27.04 2.77 10.28
C GLU A 311 -27.34 2.83 8.78
N VAL A 312 -28.06 1.83 8.27
CA VAL A 312 -28.48 1.70 6.88
C VAL A 312 -29.95 1.32 6.77
N ALA A 313 -30.62 1.88 5.79
CA ALA A 313 -32.04 1.66 5.48
C ALA A 313 -32.24 1.45 3.96
N ALA A 314 -33.47 1.20 3.53
CA ALA A 314 -33.78 1.05 2.12
C ALA A 314 -33.34 2.29 1.32
N GLY A 315 -32.61 2.08 0.22
CA GLY A 315 -32.00 3.11 -0.62
C GLY A 315 -30.53 3.40 -0.32
N ASP A 316 -30.01 2.96 0.84
CA ASP A 316 -28.59 3.17 1.18
C ASP A 316 -27.66 2.14 0.53
N GLY A 317 -26.45 2.60 0.17
CA GLY A 317 -25.40 1.74 -0.37
C GLY A 317 -24.67 0.97 0.73
N VAL A 318 -24.37 -0.30 0.47
CA VAL A 318 -23.59 -1.16 1.37
C VAL A 318 -22.40 -1.78 0.63
N THR A 319 -21.31 -1.99 1.35
CA THR A 319 -20.06 -2.51 0.79
C THR A 319 -19.88 -3.98 1.17
N GLY A 320 -19.44 -4.78 0.22
CA GLY A 320 -19.10 -6.19 0.42
C GLY A 320 -18.02 -6.38 1.51
N ALA A 321 -18.09 -7.52 2.22
CA ALA A 321 -17.23 -7.90 3.36
C ALA A 321 -17.48 -7.14 4.67
N THR A 322 -18.35 -6.14 4.73
CA THR A 322 -18.81 -5.52 5.97
C THR A 322 -19.77 -6.44 6.72
N LEU A 323 -19.92 -6.27 8.03
CA LEU A 323 -20.68 -7.15 8.90
C LEU A 323 -22.05 -6.52 9.24
N ASN A 324 -23.13 -7.21 8.96
CA ASN A 324 -24.46 -6.80 9.42
C ASN A 324 -24.63 -7.10 10.90
N VAL A 325 -24.88 -6.07 11.72
CA VAL A 325 -24.91 -6.20 13.19
C VAL A 325 -26.33 -6.38 13.73
N GLY A 326 -27.31 -5.75 13.09
CA GLY A 326 -28.65 -5.58 13.66
C GLY A 326 -29.76 -6.34 12.93
N GLY A 327 -30.49 -5.65 12.06
CA GLY A 327 -31.69 -6.14 11.36
C GLY A 327 -31.42 -7.09 10.19
N ARG A 328 -32.47 -7.65 9.63
CA ARG A 328 -32.44 -8.37 8.36
C ARG A 328 -32.42 -7.37 7.21
N LEU A 329 -31.49 -7.53 6.29
CA LEU A 329 -31.40 -6.71 5.09
C LEU A 329 -31.64 -7.55 3.82
N VAL A 330 -32.32 -6.97 2.85
CA VAL A 330 -32.35 -7.44 1.47
C VAL A 330 -31.56 -6.44 0.64
N VAL A 331 -30.52 -6.91 -0.02
CA VAL A 331 -29.59 -6.09 -0.79
C VAL A 331 -29.63 -6.50 -2.25
N GLU A 332 -29.71 -5.54 -3.16
CA GLU A 332 -29.56 -5.75 -4.60
C GLU A 332 -28.12 -5.51 -5.01
N ALA A 333 -27.48 -6.50 -5.63
CA ALA A 333 -26.08 -6.44 -6.04
C ALA A 333 -25.86 -5.37 -7.13
N THR A 334 -24.98 -4.40 -6.87
CA THR A 334 -24.62 -3.35 -7.84
C THR A 334 -23.27 -3.61 -8.50
N ARG A 335 -22.36 -4.29 -7.81
CA ARG A 335 -21.02 -4.67 -8.31
C ARG A 335 -20.68 -6.08 -7.85
N ILE A 336 -19.95 -6.83 -8.69
CA ILE A 336 -19.52 -8.21 -8.40
C ILE A 336 -18.06 -8.42 -8.78
N GLY A 337 -17.42 -9.46 -8.23
CA GLY A 337 -16.08 -9.92 -8.62
C GLY A 337 -15.01 -8.83 -8.52
N ALA A 338 -14.31 -8.58 -9.61
CA ALA A 338 -13.21 -7.61 -9.68
C ALA A 338 -13.63 -6.14 -9.55
N ASP A 339 -14.92 -5.85 -9.77
CA ASP A 339 -15.46 -4.49 -9.74
C ASP A 339 -15.89 -4.05 -8.34
N THR A 340 -15.89 -4.95 -7.37
CA THR A 340 -16.20 -4.64 -5.97
C THR A 340 -15.18 -3.69 -5.36
N GLN A 341 -15.61 -2.88 -4.40
CA GLN A 341 -14.74 -1.95 -3.68
C GLN A 341 -13.58 -2.69 -3.00
N LEU A 342 -13.85 -3.85 -2.40
CA LEU A 342 -12.81 -4.69 -1.80
C LEU A 342 -11.77 -5.17 -2.82
N ALA A 343 -12.20 -5.64 -4.00
CA ALA A 343 -11.30 -6.10 -5.06
C ALA A 343 -10.45 -4.94 -5.62
N ARG A 344 -11.04 -3.76 -5.81
CA ARG A 344 -10.32 -2.54 -6.22
C ARG A 344 -9.28 -2.11 -5.19
N MET A 345 -9.63 -2.14 -3.89
CA MET A 345 -8.66 -1.86 -2.80
C MET A 345 -7.50 -2.85 -2.84
N ALA A 346 -7.78 -4.14 -2.99
CA ALA A 346 -6.75 -5.18 -3.07
C ALA A 346 -5.84 -4.97 -4.29
N LYS A 347 -6.40 -4.59 -5.44
CA LYS A 347 -5.65 -4.27 -6.66
C LYS A 347 -4.74 -3.04 -6.43
N LEU A 348 -5.24 -1.96 -5.84
CA LEU A 348 -4.42 -0.78 -5.54
C LEU A 348 -3.22 -1.12 -4.63
N VAL A 349 -3.42 -1.98 -3.62
CA VAL A 349 -2.33 -2.44 -2.75
C VAL A 349 -1.33 -3.31 -3.52
N ALA A 350 -1.80 -4.19 -4.40
CA ALA A 350 -0.95 -5.03 -5.25
C ALA A 350 -0.13 -4.19 -6.23
N ASP A 351 -0.76 -3.25 -6.93
CA ASP A 351 -0.10 -2.32 -7.86
C ASP A 351 0.97 -1.48 -7.17
N ALA A 352 0.67 -0.99 -5.95
CA ALA A 352 1.64 -0.27 -5.13
C ALA A 352 2.88 -1.09 -4.79
N GLN A 353 2.72 -2.39 -4.57
CA GLN A 353 3.84 -3.29 -4.26
C GLN A 353 4.66 -3.63 -5.49
N ASN A 354 4.08 -3.59 -6.69
CA ASN A 354 4.75 -3.92 -7.95
C ASN A 354 5.56 -2.76 -8.54
N GLY A 355 5.28 -1.52 -8.17
CA GLY A 355 6.02 -0.34 -8.59
C GLY A 355 7.47 -0.28 -8.07
N LYS A 356 8.33 0.50 -8.75
CA LYS A 356 9.72 0.75 -8.33
C LYS A 356 9.96 2.23 -8.05
N ALA A 357 10.33 2.56 -6.82
CA ALA A 357 10.80 3.89 -6.45
C ALA A 357 12.09 4.29 -7.20
N ALA A 358 12.33 5.59 -7.37
CA ALA A 358 13.58 6.09 -7.96
C ALA A 358 14.81 5.63 -7.16
N ALA A 359 14.70 5.57 -5.83
CA ALA A 359 15.74 5.03 -4.95
C ALA A 359 16.07 3.56 -5.26
N GLN A 360 15.08 2.74 -5.60
CA GLN A 360 15.29 1.35 -5.98
C GLN A 360 15.95 1.24 -7.36
N ARG A 361 15.49 2.03 -8.34
CA ARG A 361 16.13 2.10 -9.67
C ARG A 361 17.60 2.49 -9.58
N LEU A 362 17.93 3.44 -8.69
CA LEU A 362 19.32 3.83 -8.42
C LEU A 362 20.12 2.69 -7.79
N ALA A 363 19.58 2.01 -6.79
CA ALA A 363 20.23 0.87 -6.13
C ALA A 363 20.51 -0.28 -7.12
N ASP A 364 19.56 -0.60 -8.01
CA ASP A 364 19.71 -1.61 -9.05
C ASP A 364 20.83 -1.24 -10.04
N ARG A 365 20.90 0.03 -10.46
CA ARG A 365 21.97 0.54 -11.34
C ARG A 365 23.35 0.46 -10.69
N ILE A 366 23.46 0.85 -9.43
CA ILE A 366 24.71 0.75 -8.67
C ILE A 366 25.13 -0.72 -8.57
N SER A 367 24.22 -1.63 -8.23
CA SER A 367 24.51 -3.06 -8.10
C SER A 367 25.02 -3.68 -9.41
N ALA A 368 24.52 -3.25 -10.56
CA ALA A 368 24.95 -3.75 -11.86
C ALA A 368 26.44 -3.43 -12.18
N VAL A 369 26.94 -2.30 -11.67
CA VAL A 369 28.34 -1.89 -11.83
C VAL A 369 29.21 -2.46 -10.71
N PHE A 370 28.66 -2.56 -9.50
CA PHE A 370 29.39 -2.94 -8.30
C PHE A 370 29.98 -4.35 -8.38
N VAL A 371 29.23 -5.34 -8.87
CA VAL A 371 29.70 -6.74 -8.94
C VAL A 371 30.92 -6.91 -9.84
N PRO A 372 30.98 -6.40 -11.08
CA PRO A 372 32.19 -6.41 -11.89
C PRO A 372 33.39 -5.72 -11.23
N VAL A 373 33.16 -4.57 -10.58
CA VAL A 373 34.22 -3.82 -9.86
C VAL A 373 34.79 -4.64 -8.71
N VAL A 374 33.93 -5.34 -7.95
CA VAL A 374 34.36 -6.23 -6.85
C VAL A 374 35.20 -7.40 -7.37
N ILE A 375 34.79 -8.02 -8.47
CA ILE A 375 35.59 -9.10 -9.08
C ILE A 375 36.99 -8.58 -9.49
N ALA A 376 37.04 -7.41 -10.12
CA ALA A 376 38.31 -6.78 -10.47
C ALA A 376 39.17 -6.46 -9.22
N LEU A 377 38.53 -5.96 -8.16
CA LEU A 377 39.20 -5.68 -6.89
C LEU A 377 39.75 -6.96 -6.23
N ALA A 378 38.98 -8.04 -6.22
CA ALA A 378 39.40 -9.33 -5.71
C ALA A 378 40.62 -9.88 -6.48
N LEU A 379 40.60 -9.79 -7.82
CA LEU A 379 41.74 -10.17 -8.65
C LEU A 379 42.96 -9.27 -8.41
N ALA A 380 42.75 -7.96 -8.26
CA ALA A 380 43.82 -7.02 -7.92
C ALA A 380 44.40 -7.33 -6.53
N THR A 381 43.56 -7.64 -5.54
CA THR A 381 43.98 -8.06 -4.19
C THR A 381 44.79 -9.34 -4.27
N LEU A 382 44.35 -10.34 -5.02
CA LEU A 382 45.07 -11.59 -5.26
C LEU A 382 46.45 -11.32 -5.85
N ALA A 383 46.54 -10.55 -6.92
CA ALA A 383 47.79 -10.20 -7.60
C ALA A 383 48.73 -9.41 -6.70
N PHE A 384 48.24 -8.46 -5.91
CA PHE A 384 49.03 -7.69 -4.95
C PHE A 384 49.68 -8.58 -3.88
N TRP A 385 48.92 -9.47 -3.26
CA TRP A 385 49.45 -10.37 -2.23
C TRP A 385 50.43 -11.40 -2.78
N ILE A 386 50.22 -11.90 -4.00
CA ILE A 386 51.18 -12.76 -4.69
C ILE A 386 52.47 -11.99 -4.96
N GLY A 387 52.38 -10.77 -5.53
CA GLY A 387 53.52 -9.92 -5.86
C GLY A 387 54.29 -9.41 -4.65
N SER A 388 53.63 -9.27 -3.49
CA SER A 388 54.27 -8.88 -2.23
C SER A 388 55.05 -10.01 -1.55
N GLY A 389 55.00 -11.23 -2.09
CA GLY A 389 55.67 -12.39 -1.51
C GLY A 389 55.07 -12.93 -0.20
N ALA A 390 53.81 -12.54 0.10
CA ALA A 390 53.14 -12.96 1.34
C ALA A 390 52.58 -14.40 1.32
N GLY A 391 52.77 -15.12 0.22
CA GLY A 391 52.31 -16.50 0.02
C GLY A 391 50.90 -16.61 -0.60
N LEU A 392 50.65 -17.76 -1.24
CA LEU A 392 49.41 -18.03 -1.93
C LEU A 392 48.18 -18.05 -0.99
N THR A 393 48.37 -18.48 0.24
CA THR A 393 47.31 -18.57 1.26
C THR A 393 46.75 -17.18 1.59
N ALA A 394 47.64 -16.23 1.92
CA ALA A 394 47.23 -14.87 2.25
C ALA A 394 46.53 -14.20 1.05
N ALA A 395 47.09 -14.37 -0.14
CA ALA A 395 46.53 -13.87 -1.39
C ALA A 395 45.11 -14.41 -1.65
N PHE A 396 44.94 -15.72 -1.51
CA PHE A 396 43.70 -16.42 -1.74
C PHE A 396 42.64 -16.02 -0.70
N THR A 397 42.96 -16.04 0.58
CA THR A 397 42.05 -15.71 1.66
C THR A 397 41.54 -14.25 1.59
N ALA A 398 42.46 -13.30 1.32
CA ALA A 398 42.10 -11.90 1.15
C ALA A 398 41.19 -11.70 -0.06
N ALA A 399 41.49 -12.34 -1.19
CA ALA A 399 40.63 -12.26 -2.38
C ALA A 399 39.23 -12.86 -2.15
N VAL A 400 39.14 -14.03 -1.49
CA VAL A 400 37.88 -14.66 -1.13
C VAL A 400 37.10 -13.81 -0.11
N ALA A 401 37.75 -13.22 0.87
CA ALA A 401 37.13 -12.32 1.83
C ALA A 401 36.52 -11.08 1.13
N VAL A 402 37.24 -10.49 0.15
CA VAL A 402 36.75 -9.39 -0.69
C VAL A 402 35.49 -9.82 -1.47
N LEU A 403 35.49 -11.01 -2.10
CA LEU A 403 34.31 -11.51 -2.85
C LEU A 403 33.11 -11.71 -1.93
N ILE A 404 33.30 -12.25 -0.75
CA ILE A 404 32.21 -12.56 0.19
C ILE A 404 31.64 -11.28 0.79
N ILE A 405 32.47 -10.41 1.38
CA ILE A 405 31.97 -9.21 2.09
C ILE A 405 31.29 -8.22 1.15
N ALA A 406 31.70 -8.18 -0.09
CA ALA A 406 31.15 -7.28 -1.08
C ALA A 406 29.76 -7.65 -1.58
N CYS A 407 29.19 -8.79 -1.15
CA CYS A 407 27.84 -9.18 -1.54
C CYS A 407 26.78 -8.25 -0.89
N PRO A 408 26.10 -7.36 -1.63
CA PRO A 408 25.10 -6.47 -1.05
C PRO A 408 23.72 -7.19 -0.91
N CYS A 409 23.72 -8.35 -0.22
CA CYS A 409 22.52 -9.21 -0.12
C CYS A 409 21.31 -8.46 0.43
N ALA A 410 21.51 -7.58 1.43
CA ALA A 410 20.44 -6.80 2.05
C ALA A 410 19.89 -5.69 1.15
N LEU A 411 20.62 -5.26 0.11
CA LEU A 411 20.23 -4.16 -0.77
C LEU A 411 18.93 -4.45 -1.54
N GLY A 412 18.82 -5.66 -2.08
CA GLY A 412 17.64 -6.12 -2.82
C GLY A 412 16.36 -6.14 -1.98
N LEU A 413 16.51 -6.18 -0.63
CA LEU A 413 15.40 -6.19 0.34
C LEU A 413 15.07 -4.82 0.90
N ALA A 414 16.00 -3.88 0.85
CA ALA A 414 15.93 -2.62 1.58
C ALA A 414 14.67 -1.81 1.25
N THR A 415 14.31 -1.72 -0.02
CA THR A 415 13.11 -0.99 -0.48
C THR A 415 11.85 -1.87 -0.45
N PRO A 416 11.82 -3.07 -1.07
CA PRO A 416 10.57 -3.81 -1.19
C PRO A 416 9.97 -4.21 0.16
N THR A 417 10.80 -4.66 1.11
CA THR A 417 10.28 -5.10 2.42
C THR A 417 9.66 -3.93 3.20
N ALA A 418 10.31 -2.77 3.21
CA ALA A 418 9.76 -1.59 3.87
C ALA A 418 8.50 -1.09 3.18
N LEU A 419 8.46 -1.11 1.83
CA LEU A 419 7.29 -0.75 1.05
C LEU A 419 6.11 -1.68 1.35
N MET A 420 6.30 -2.99 1.26
CA MET A 420 5.24 -3.98 1.53
C MET A 420 4.67 -3.85 2.95
N VAL A 421 5.53 -3.64 3.96
CA VAL A 421 5.08 -3.46 5.34
C VAL A 421 4.38 -2.12 5.51
N GLY A 422 4.90 -1.05 4.91
CA GLY A 422 4.33 0.30 4.99
C GLY A 422 2.97 0.40 4.30
N THR A 423 2.85 -0.09 3.06
CA THR A 423 1.58 -0.11 2.31
C THR A 423 0.56 -1.05 2.96
N GLY A 424 1.00 -2.22 3.45
CA GLY A 424 0.13 -3.14 4.17
C GLY A 424 -0.41 -2.54 5.48
N ARG A 425 0.43 -1.78 6.23
CA ARG A 425 -0.05 -1.07 7.43
C ARG A 425 -0.97 0.10 7.04
N GLY A 426 -0.65 0.81 5.94
CA GLY A 426 -1.52 1.85 5.39
C GLY A 426 -2.91 1.31 5.08
N ALA A 427 -3.00 0.19 4.37
CA ALA A 427 -4.28 -0.45 4.02
C ALA A 427 -5.11 -0.82 5.27
N GLN A 428 -4.47 -1.35 6.33
CA GLN A 428 -5.13 -1.63 7.62
C GLN A 428 -5.67 -0.37 8.31
N LEU A 429 -5.08 0.79 8.03
CA LEU A 429 -5.52 2.08 8.55
C LEU A 429 -6.49 2.81 7.59
N GLY A 430 -6.92 2.17 6.52
CA GLY A 430 -7.76 2.78 5.50
C GLY A 430 -7.02 3.79 4.61
N ILE A 431 -5.70 3.68 4.48
CA ILE A 431 -4.85 4.52 3.64
C ILE A 431 -4.29 3.66 2.51
N LEU A 432 -4.78 3.85 1.29
CA LEU A 432 -4.31 3.13 0.11
C LEU A 432 -3.31 4.00 -0.65
N ILE A 433 -2.13 3.44 -0.94
CA ILE A 433 -1.03 4.11 -1.62
C ILE A 433 -0.89 3.48 -3.00
N LYS A 434 -0.98 4.25 -4.09
CA LYS A 434 -0.92 3.72 -5.47
C LYS A 434 0.46 3.26 -5.91
N GLY A 435 1.52 3.75 -5.28
CA GLY A 435 2.86 3.35 -5.71
C GLY A 435 3.98 3.87 -4.82
N PRO A 436 5.20 3.34 -4.99
CA PRO A 436 6.36 3.78 -4.21
C PRO A 436 6.80 5.22 -4.56
N GLU A 437 6.46 5.73 -5.73
CA GLU A 437 6.75 7.10 -6.17
C GLU A 437 5.98 8.12 -5.33
N VAL A 438 4.77 7.76 -4.90
CA VAL A 438 3.92 8.54 -4.00
C VAL A 438 4.63 8.84 -2.67
N LEU A 439 5.42 7.88 -2.16
CA LEU A 439 6.21 8.09 -0.93
C LEU A 439 7.28 9.18 -1.10
N GLU A 440 7.85 9.29 -2.31
CA GLU A 440 8.86 10.31 -2.63
C GLU A 440 8.23 11.69 -2.79
N SER A 441 7.08 11.77 -3.48
CA SER A 441 6.28 13.00 -3.63
C SER A 441 5.81 13.50 -2.26
N THR A 442 5.27 12.63 -1.41
CA THR A 442 4.77 12.97 -0.07
C THR A 442 5.82 13.65 0.82
N ARG A 443 7.11 13.33 0.64
CA ARG A 443 8.17 13.96 1.43
C ARG A 443 8.39 15.42 1.07
N LYS A 444 8.18 15.79 -0.18
CA LYS A 444 8.47 17.14 -0.71
C LYS A 444 7.35 18.13 -0.43
N VAL A 445 6.14 17.65 -0.20
CA VAL A 445 4.96 18.47 0.04
C VAL A 445 5.19 19.45 1.18
N ASP A 446 4.87 20.73 0.93
CA ASP A 446 4.88 21.85 1.87
C ASP A 446 3.52 22.53 1.98
N THR A 447 2.65 22.40 0.98
CA THR A 447 1.33 23.02 0.90
C THR A 447 0.26 21.96 0.67
N VAL A 448 -0.85 22.03 1.42
CA VAL A 448 -2.00 21.12 1.28
C VAL A 448 -3.23 21.94 0.93
N VAL A 449 -3.69 21.81 -0.30
CA VAL A 449 -4.94 22.39 -0.77
C VAL A 449 -6.09 21.47 -0.40
N LEU A 450 -7.04 21.98 0.36
CA LEU A 450 -8.21 21.28 0.84
C LEU A 450 -9.44 21.77 0.09
N ASP A 451 -10.12 20.89 -0.65
CA ASP A 451 -11.46 21.24 -1.12
C ASP A 451 -12.40 21.41 0.06
N LYS A 452 -13.40 22.29 -0.07
CA LYS A 452 -14.37 22.51 1.00
C LYS A 452 -15.39 21.37 1.08
N THR A 453 -16.14 21.18 0.00
CA THR A 453 -17.34 20.34 -0.02
C THR A 453 -16.99 18.86 0.02
N GLY A 454 -17.58 18.09 0.96
CA GLY A 454 -17.32 16.66 1.11
C GLY A 454 -15.95 16.32 1.73
N THR A 455 -15.00 17.24 1.70
CA THR A 455 -13.64 17.10 2.26
C THR A 455 -13.53 17.73 3.65
N VAL A 456 -13.60 19.05 3.75
CA VAL A 456 -13.59 19.80 5.03
C VAL A 456 -14.97 19.77 5.67
N THR A 457 -16.01 19.79 4.86
CA THR A 457 -17.41 19.71 5.26
C THR A 457 -18.02 18.36 4.94
N THR A 458 -19.24 18.12 5.41
CA THR A 458 -19.93 16.81 5.19
C THR A 458 -20.37 16.60 3.74
N GLY A 459 -20.44 17.64 2.91
CA GLY A 459 -21.00 17.62 1.57
C GLY A 459 -22.52 17.51 1.55
N ARG A 460 -23.14 17.60 2.71
CA ARG A 460 -24.60 17.51 2.87
C ARG A 460 -25.11 18.75 3.59
N MET A 461 -26.17 19.32 3.04
CA MET A 461 -26.86 20.41 3.74
C MET A 461 -27.45 19.88 5.05
N THR A 462 -27.35 20.68 6.11
CA THR A 462 -27.83 20.32 7.46
C THR A 462 -28.55 21.52 8.07
N LEU A 463 -29.66 21.26 8.79
CA LEU A 463 -30.35 22.29 9.56
C LEU A 463 -29.55 22.61 10.83
N LEU A 464 -28.89 23.78 10.84
CA LEU A 464 -28.01 24.21 11.91
C LEU A 464 -28.76 24.87 13.06
N ALA A 465 -29.69 25.78 12.74
CA ALA A 465 -30.42 26.55 13.74
C ALA A 465 -31.81 26.93 13.25
N THR A 466 -32.72 27.13 14.21
CA THR A 466 -34.04 27.66 14.01
C THR A 466 -34.16 28.96 14.80
N ARG A 467 -34.51 30.08 14.14
CA ARG A 467 -34.72 31.36 14.77
C ARG A 467 -36.20 31.67 14.71
N THR A 468 -36.86 31.65 15.86
CA THR A 468 -38.31 31.84 15.95
C THR A 468 -38.68 33.28 16.27
N ALA A 469 -39.82 33.75 15.77
CA ALA A 469 -40.39 35.02 16.21
C ALA A 469 -40.90 34.92 17.66
N ALA A 470 -41.00 36.05 18.33
CA ALA A 470 -41.45 36.10 19.72
C ALA A 470 -42.85 35.42 19.87
N GLY A 471 -42.94 34.47 20.80
CA GLY A 471 -44.13 33.72 21.09
C GLY A 471 -44.42 32.50 20.16
N THR A 472 -43.48 32.15 19.26
CA THR A 472 -43.56 30.97 18.40
C THR A 472 -42.77 29.82 19.00
N ASP A 473 -43.37 28.65 19.09
CA ASP A 473 -42.67 27.44 19.56
C ASP A 473 -41.81 26.83 18.46
N GLU A 474 -40.52 26.54 18.81
CA GLU A 474 -39.55 25.94 17.88
C GLU A 474 -40.02 24.56 17.42
N ALA A 475 -40.61 23.74 18.30
CA ALA A 475 -41.03 22.41 17.94
C ALA A 475 -42.18 22.44 16.92
N GLU A 476 -43.07 23.44 17.03
CA GLU A 476 -44.16 23.65 16.05
C GLU A 476 -43.62 24.08 14.69
N VAL A 477 -42.64 25.02 14.67
CA VAL A 477 -41.96 25.44 13.44
C VAL A 477 -41.34 24.23 12.74
N LEU A 478 -40.58 23.43 13.48
CA LEU A 478 -39.90 22.24 12.92
C LEU A 478 -40.91 21.20 12.43
N ARG A 479 -42.01 20.98 13.15
CA ARG A 479 -43.04 20.04 12.78
C ARG A 479 -43.73 20.45 11.47
N LEU A 480 -44.14 21.71 11.35
CA LEU A 480 -44.85 22.19 10.18
C LEU A 480 -43.94 22.38 8.96
N ALA A 481 -42.79 23.03 9.14
CA ALA A 481 -41.84 23.22 8.05
C ALA A 481 -41.21 21.89 7.61
N GLY A 482 -40.83 21.02 8.55
CA GLY A 482 -40.27 19.72 8.25
C GLY A 482 -41.24 18.81 7.48
N ALA A 483 -42.54 18.81 7.86
CA ALA A 483 -43.58 18.08 7.16
C ALA A 483 -43.73 18.51 5.72
N LEU A 484 -43.76 19.83 5.47
CA LEU A 484 -43.88 20.37 4.13
C LEU A 484 -42.66 20.05 3.27
N GLU A 485 -41.46 20.26 3.82
CA GLU A 485 -40.20 20.02 3.12
C GLU A 485 -39.92 18.52 2.90
N HIS A 486 -40.53 17.63 3.68
CA HIS A 486 -40.41 16.17 3.49
C HIS A 486 -40.91 15.70 2.12
N SER A 487 -41.79 16.47 1.49
CA SER A 487 -42.33 16.18 0.16
C SER A 487 -41.47 16.71 -0.99
N SER A 488 -40.37 17.40 -0.71
CA SER A 488 -39.45 17.96 -1.71
C SER A 488 -38.11 17.21 -1.74
N GLU A 489 -37.64 16.93 -2.95
CA GLU A 489 -36.32 16.31 -3.17
C GLU A 489 -35.15 17.30 -3.16
N HIS A 490 -35.43 18.58 -2.98
CA HIS A 490 -34.35 19.60 -2.94
C HIS A 490 -33.40 19.39 -1.77
N PRO A 491 -32.07 19.54 -1.93
CA PRO A 491 -31.09 19.29 -0.85
C PRO A 491 -31.35 20.07 0.45
N ILE A 492 -31.85 21.29 0.33
CA ILE A 492 -32.23 22.13 1.48
C ILE A 492 -33.47 21.55 2.16
N ALA A 493 -34.45 21.11 1.40
CA ALA A 493 -35.68 20.51 1.89
C ALA A 493 -35.38 19.24 2.68
N ARG A 494 -34.58 18.36 2.12
CA ARG A 494 -34.10 17.15 2.81
C ARG A 494 -33.40 17.46 4.13
N ALA A 495 -32.58 18.52 4.16
CA ALA A 495 -31.88 18.95 5.37
C ALA A 495 -32.85 19.43 6.45
N VAL A 496 -33.88 20.19 6.06
CA VAL A 496 -34.90 20.70 6.97
C VAL A 496 -35.76 19.53 7.49
N ALA A 497 -36.23 18.65 6.61
CA ALA A 497 -37.05 17.50 6.98
C ALA A 497 -36.29 16.53 7.92
N ALA A 498 -35.02 16.19 7.60
CA ALA A 498 -34.19 15.35 8.43
C ALA A 498 -33.91 15.99 9.80
N GLY A 499 -33.53 17.28 9.83
CA GLY A 499 -33.26 18.04 11.05
C GLY A 499 -34.52 18.22 11.93
N ALA A 500 -35.66 18.36 11.32
CA ALA A 500 -36.95 18.40 12.01
C ALA A 500 -37.32 17.04 12.60
N SER A 501 -37.28 15.97 11.80
CA SER A 501 -37.59 14.60 12.24
C SER A 501 -36.70 14.14 13.40
N ALA A 502 -35.40 14.50 13.39
CA ALA A 502 -34.46 14.18 14.48
C ALA A 502 -34.82 14.87 15.82
N ARG A 503 -35.50 16.05 15.79
CA ARG A 503 -35.80 16.86 16.97
C ARG A 503 -37.23 16.65 17.48
N VAL A 504 -38.21 16.48 16.57
CA VAL A 504 -39.63 16.39 16.91
C VAL A 504 -40.29 15.04 16.61
N GLY A 505 -39.51 14.09 16.02
CA GLY A 505 -40.01 12.74 15.72
C GLY A 505 -40.79 12.69 14.43
N THR A 506 -41.89 11.91 14.41
CA THR A 506 -42.70 11.69 13.19
C THR A 506 -43.34 12.97 12.70
N LEU A 507 -43.15 13.25 11.41
CA LEU A 507 -43.71 14.43 10.76
C LEU A 507 -45.11 14.12 10.15
N PRO A 508 -46.06 15.04 10.20
CA PRO A 508 -47.36 14.87 9.55
C PRO A 508 -47.23 14.89 8.02
N VAL A 509 -48.23 14.37 7.33
CA VAL A 509 -48.27 14.38 5.85
C VAL A 509 -48.92 15.69 5.38
N PRO A 510 -48.26 16.48 4.51
CA PRO A 510 -48.85 17.72 4.00
C PRO A 510 -49.96 17.41 2.97
N GLU A 511 -50.96 18.31 2.91
CA GLU A 511 -51.97 18.39 1.90
C GLU A 511 -51.67 19.55 0.93
N ASP A 512 -52.14 19.45 -0.32
CA ASP A 512 -51.99 20.52 -1.33
C ASP A 512 -50.54 21.04 -1.52
N PHE A 513 -49.59 20.11 -1.45
CA PHE A 513 -48.18 20.47 -1.65
C PHE A 513 -47.91 21.01 -3.05
N ALA A 514 -47.25 22.16 -3.13
CA ALA A 514 -46.78 22.75 -4.38
C ALA A 514 -45.37 23.29 -4.26
N ASP A 515 -44.51 22.96 -5.22
CA ASP A 515 -43.19 23.57 -5.38
C ASP A 515 -43.33 24.86 -6.20
N VAL A 516 -42.83 25.97 -5.66
CA VAL A 516 -42.77 27.27 -6.32
C VAL A 516 -41.34 27.49 -6.82
N ALA A 517 -41.14 27.23 -8.11
CA ALA A 517 -39.82 27.20 -8.75
C ALA A 517 -38.93 28.39 -8.37
N GLY A 518 -37.77 28.07 -7.77
CA GLY A 518 -36.78 29.05 -7.34
C GLY A 518 -37.13 29.87 -6.11
N LEU A 519 -38.32 29.72 -5.52
CA LEU A 519 -38.75 30.50 -4.34
C LEU A 519 -38.94 29.62 -3.09
N GLY A 520 -39.40 28.38 -3.20
CA GLY A 520 -39.64 27.50 -2.07
C GLY A 520 -40.86 26.59 -2.26
N VAL A 521 -41.45 26.13 -1.16
CA VAL A 521 -42.59 25.22 -1.15
C VAL A 521 -43.76 25.79 -0.36
N GLN A 522 -44.98 25.37 -0.71
CA GLN A 522 -46.22 25.75 -0.03
C GLN A 522 -47.15 24.54 0.07
N GLY A 523 -48.01 24.55 1.08
CA GLY A 523 -49.00 23.48 1.27
C GLY A 523 -49.79 23.66 2.57
N VAL A 524 -50.62 22.68 2.90
CA VAL A 524 -51.40 22.66 4.14
C VAL A 524 -50.83 21.55 5.05
N VAL A 525 -50.50 21.87 6.29
CA VAL A 525 -50.01 20.92 7.29
C VAL A 525 -50.85 21.09 8.57
N ASP A 526 -51.52 20.06 9.02
CA ASP A 526 -52.42 20.08 10.21
C ASP A 526 -53.40 21.23 10.20
N GLY A 527 -53.92 21.60 9.02
CA GLY A 527 -54.90 22.68 8.82
C GLY A 527 -54.32 24.08 8.72
N HIS A 528 -52.98 24.25 8.80
CA HIS A 528 -52.27 25.50 8.62
C HIS A 528 -51.78 25.64 7.17
N ALA A 529 -51.99 26.82 6.56
CA ALA A 529 -51.41 27.16 5.27
C ALA A 529 -49.96 27.58 5.46
N VAL A 530 -49.01 26.66 5.15
CA VAL A 530 -47.59 26.80 5.44
C VAL A 530 -46.79 27.17 4.18
N LEU A 531 -45.90 28.11 4.32
CA LEU A 531 -44.92 28.55 3.31
C LEU A 531 -43.51 28.36 3.84
N VAL A 532 -42.65 27.73 3.09
CA VAL A 532 -41.22 27.60 3.43
C VAL A 532 -40.37 27.96 2.22
N GLY A 533 -39.50 28.97 2.34
CA GLY A 533 -38.69 29.40 1.21
C GLY A 533 -38.03 30.75 1.37
N ARG A 534 -37.66 31.34 0.24
CA ARG A 534 -37.03 32.66 0.19
C ARG A 534 -38.01 33.75 0.62
N GLU A 535 -37.50 34.89 1.09
CA GLU A 535 -38.32 36.04 1.48
C GLU A 535 -39.26 36.50 0.36
N GLN A 536 -38.84 36.36 -0.92
CA GLN A 536 -39.69 36.66 -2.08
C GLN A 536 -40.98 35.80 -2.14
N LEU A 537 -40.94 34.55 -1.65
CA LEU A 537 -42.12 33.71 -1.55
C LEU A 537 -43.14 34.34 -0.56
N LEU A 538 -42.66 34.75 0.61
CA LEU A 538 -43.51 35.40 1.62
C LEU A 538 -44.05 36.72 1.10
N ALA A 539 -43.22 37.51 0.41
CA ALA A 539 -43.62 38.80 -0.18
C ALA A 539 -44.72 38.62 -1.24
N ALA A 540 -44.71 37.52 -2.05
CA ALA A 540 -45.77 37.21 -3.01
C ALA A 540 -47.12 36.96 -2.31
N TRP A 541 -47.10 36.53 -1.05
CA TRP A 541 -48.28 36.33 -0.20
C TRP A 541 -48.56 37.53 0.71
N ALA A 542 -47.90 38.68 0.48
CA ALA A 542 -48.00 39.91 1.28
C ALA A 542 -47.73 39.70 2.77
N ILE A 543 -46.83 38.75 3.12
CA ILE A 543 -46.40 38.45 4.47
C ILE A 543 -45.04 39.16 4.71
N PRO A 544 -44.99 40.22 5.54
CA PRO A 544 -43.74 40.89 5.86
C PRO A 544 -42.88 40.04 6.82
N LEU A 545 -41.56 40.10 6.65
CA LEU A 545 -40.61 39.49 7.60
C LEU A 545 -40.42 40.49 8.77
N PRO A 546 -40.71 40.11 10.02
CA PRO A 546 -40.46 40.95 11.17
C PRO A 546 -38.98 41.38 11.30
N ASP A 547 -38.68 42.58 11.85
CA ASP A 547 -37.30 43.10 11.99
C ASP A 547 -36.37 42.13 12.73
N GLU A 548 -36.87 41.39 13.68
CA GLU A 548 -36.12 40.37 14.40
C GLU A 548 -35.65 39.24 13.49
N LEU A 549 -36.56 38.69 12.69
CA LEU A 549 -36.29 37.61 11.73
C LEU A 549 -35.46 38.12 10.55
N ALA A 550 -35.68 39.36 10.10
CA ALA A 550 -34.88 40.00 9.06
C ALA A 550 -33.38 40.17 9.50
N ARG A 551 -33.16 40.58 10.76
CA ARG A 551 -31.81 40.64 11.34
C ARG A 551 -31.20 39.27 11.49
N ALA A 552 -31.94 38.24 11.94
CA ALA A 552 -31.47 36.88 12.04
C ALA A 552 -31.09 36.31 10.66
N LYS A 553 -31.91 36.55 9.64
CA LYS A 553 -31.61 36.18 8.25
C LYS A 553 -30.33 36.82 7.74
N ALA A 554 -30.22 38.18 7.89
CA ALA A 554 -29.03 38.91 7.46
C ALA A 554 -27.75 38.40 8.17
N ALA A 555 -27.83 38.12 9.47
CA ALA A 555 -26.74 37.53 10.22
C ALA A 555 -26.33 36.15 9.76
N ALA A 556 -27.30 35.29 9.44
CA ALA A 556 -27.04 33.95 8.88
C ALA A 556 -26.36 34.04 7.50
N GLU A 557 -26.87 34.89 6.61
CA GLU A 557 -26.31 35.12 5.27
C GLU A 557 -24.90 35.76 5.34
N ALA A 558 -24.66 36.69 6.28
CA ALA A 558 -23.34 37.24 6.52
C ALA A 558 -22.31 36.19 6.98
N ASN A 559 -22.78 35.14 7.68
CA ASN A 559 -21.98 33.98 8.09
C ASN A 559 -21.96 32.86 7.03
N GLY A 560 -22.47 33.12 5.81
CA GLY A 560 -22.44 32.17 4.72
C GLY A 560 -23.42 31.03 4.83
N ARG A 561 -24.46 31.16 5.65
CA ARG A 561 -25.52 30.18 5.78
C ARG A 561 -26.67 30.52 4.86
N THR A 562 -27.38 29.50 4.36
CA THR A 562 -28.65 29.71 3.66
C THR A 562 -29.74 29.92 4.68
N ALA A 563 -30.43 31.04 4.60
CA ALA A 563 -31.53 31.38 5.48
C ALA A 563 -32.87 31.24 4.75
N ILE A 564 -33.77 30.42 5.28
CA ILE A 564 -35.07 30.14 4.71
C ILE A 564 -36.15 30.64 5.69
N ALA A 565 -37.08 31.41 5.20
CA ALA A 565 -38.22 31.90 6.00
C ALA A 565 -39.35 30.86 6.06
N VAL A 566 -39.96 30.75 7.22
CA VAL A 566 -41.15 29.92 7.45
C VAL A 566 -42.30 30.82 7.87
N ALA A 567 -43.46 30.64 7.22
CA ALA A 567 -44.67 31.35 7.54
C ALA A 567 -45.88 30.43 7.53
N TRP A 568 -46.87 30.72 8.37
CA TRP A 568 -48.17 30.12 8.32
C TRP A 568 -49.23 31.07 8.86
N ASP A 569 -50.44 30.89 8.36
CA ASP A 569 -51.62 31.69 8.72
C ASP A 569 -51.38 33.19 8.60
N GLY A 570 -50.70 33.62 7.52
CA GLY A 570 -50.49 35.02 7.19
C GLY A 570 -49.37 35.72 8.01
N ALA A 571 -48.59 35.00 8.79
CA ALA A 571 -47.50 35.56 9.57
C ALA A 571 -46.17 34.79 9.41
N ALA A 572 -45.07 35.50 9.25
CA ALA A 572 -43.74 34.90 9.29
C ALA A 572 -43.40 34.52 10.74
N ARG A 573 -43.00 33.25 10.92
CA ARG A 573 -42.84 32.64 12.23
C ARG A 573 -41.40 32.28 12.58
N ALA A 574 -40.57 31.96 11.57
CA ALA A 574 -39.20 31.61 11.82
C ALA A 574 -38.29 31.81 10.59
N VAL A 575 -36.96 31.77 10.85
CA VAL A 575 -35.93 31.58 9.84
C VAL A 575 -35.12 30.34 10.21
N LEU A 576 -34.99 29.43 9.25
CA LEU A 576 -34.19 28.21 9.32
C LEU A 576 -32.82 28.50 8.70
N GLU A 577 -31.77 28.17 9.43
CA GLU A 577 -30.38 28.30 8.96
C GLU A 577 -29.90 26.93 8.48
N VAL A 578 -29.56 26.82 7.20
CA VAL A 578 -29.09 25.57 6.57
C VAL A 578 -27.72 25.83 5.94
N ALA A 579 -26.77 24.96 6.19
CA ALA A 579 -25.47 24.99 5.53
C ALA A 579 -24.85 23.60 5.45
N ASP A 580 -23.80 23.49 4.64
CA ASP A 580 -22.94 22.33 4.63
C ASP A 580 -22.04 22.37 5.87
N ALA A 581 -22.28 21.49 6.83
CA ALA A 581 -21.62 21.50 8.14
C ALA A 581 -20.16 21.10 8.04
N VAL A 582 -19.29 21.79 8.79
CA VAL A 582 -17.90 21.39 8.98
C VAL A 582 -17.84 20.06 9.72
N LYS A 583 -17.02 19.11 9.24
CA LYS A 583 -16.81 17.84 9.94
C LYS A 583 -16.10 18.10 11.28
N GLU A 584 -16.54 17.46 12.34
CA GLU A 584 -15.95 17.60 13.68
C GLU A 584 -14.43 17.30 13.70
N SER A 585 -13.96 16.43 12.81
CA SER A 585 -12.56 16.07 12.68
C SER A 585 -11.70 17.09 11.93
N SER A 586 -12.30 18.03 11.17
CA SER A 586 -11.55 18.94 10.29
C SER A 586 -10.66 19.95 11.04
N PRO A 587 -11.06 20.56 12.16
CA PRO A 587 -10.16 21.44 12.92
C PRO A 587 -8.93 20.71 13.45
N GLU A 588 -9.10 19.47 13.90
CA GLU A 588 -7.99 18.65 14.35
C GLU A 588 -7.07 18.24 13.20
N ALA A 589 -7.63 17.88 12.05
CA ALA A 589 -6.87 17.54 10.85
C ALA A 589 -5.98 18.71 10.40
N VAL A 590 -6.52 19.92 10.35
CA VAL A 590 -5.77 21.14 10.00
C VAL A 590 -4.62 21.39 11.00
N ARG A 591 -4.88 21.26 12.30
CA ARG A 591 -3.81 21.37 13.32
C ARG A 591 -2.70 20.33 13.11
N ARG A 592 -3.06 19.08 12.81
CA ARG A 592 -2.10 17.99 12.55
C ARG A 592 -1.27 18.25 11.30
N LEU A 593 -1.88 18.74 10.22
CA LEU A 593 -1.16 19.11 8.99
C LEU A 593 -0.15 20.24 9.27
N ARG A 594 -0.54 21.27 10.01
CA ARG A 594 0.39 22.35 10.44
C ARG A 594 1.53 21.82 11.32
N ALA A 595 1.26 20.90 12.23
CA ALA A 595 2.28 20.28 13.08
C ALA A 595 3.31 19.46 12.26
N LEU A 596 2.96 19.00 11.05
CA LEU A 596 3.87 18.36 10.10
C LEU A 596 4.68 19.37 9.25
N GLY A 597 4.53 20.68 9.50
CA GLY A 597 5.18 21.75 8.74
C GLY A 597 4.51 22.03 7.39
N LEU A 598 3.23 21.72 7.24
CA LEU A 598 2.47 21.94 6.00
C LEU A 598 1.60 23.18 6.13
N THR A 599 1.42 23.90 5.03
CA THR A 599 0.53 25.06 4.93
C THR A 599 -0.83 24.61 4.37
N PRO A 600 -1.90 24.57 5.17
CA PRO A 600 -3.23 24.25 4.67
C PRO A 600 -3.82 25.46 3.93
N VAL A 601 -4.40 25.23 2.76
CA VAL A 601 -5.07 26.22 1.91
C VAL A 601 -6.49 25.72 1.65
N LEU A 602 -7.51 26.55 1.94
CA LEU A 602 -8.89 26.20 1.63
C LEU A 602 -9.23 26.63 0.21
N LEU A 603 -9.75 25.73 -0.61
CA LEU A 603 -10.17 25.97 -1.99
C LEU A 603 -11.67 25.69 -2.13
N THR A 604 -12.44 26.66 -2.65
CA THR A 604 -13.89 26.51 -2.80
C THR A 604 -14.47 27.39 -3.92
N GLY A 605 -15.59 26.93 -4.51
CA GLY A 605 -16.41 27.74 -5.40
C GLY A 605 -17.36 28.69 -4.70
N ASP A 606 -17.47 28.63 -3.37
CA ASP A 606 -18.33 29.51 -2.60
C ASP A 606 -17.80 30.96 -2.60
N ASN A 607 -18.67 31.88 -2.21
CA ASN A 607 -18.27 33.28 -2.02
C ASN A 607 -17.26 33.44 -0.89
N ALA A 608 -16.51 34.53 -0.93
CA ALA A 608 -15.41 34.78 0.00
C ALA A 608 -15.85 34.86 1.48
N ALA A 609 -17.10 35.22 1.78
CA ALA A 609 -17.61 35.33 3.16
C ALA A 609 -17.80 33.91 3.76
N VAL A 610 -18.46 33.03 3.01
CA VAL A 610 -18.65 31.61 3.39
C VAL A 610 -17.30 30.93 3.58
N ALA A 611 -16.40 31.10 2.62
CA ALA A 611 -15.07 30.49 2.64
C ALA A 611 -14.26 30.91 3.87
N ARG A 612 -14.29 32.20 4.23
CA ARG A 612 -13.60 32.72 5.42
C ARG A 612 -14.22 32.20 6.72
N SER A 613 -15.55 32.08 6.77
CA SER A 613 -16.23 31.54 7.96
C SER A 613 -15.82 30.08 8.21
N VAL A 614 -15.84 29.23 7.19
CA VAL A 614 -15.39 27.83 7.29
C VAL A 614 -13.89 27.76 7.64
N ALA A 615 -13.05 28.59 7.01
CA ALA A 615 -11.62 28.64 7.28
C ALA A 615 -11.32 29.01 8.74
N ALA A 616 -12.02 30.02 9.28
CA ALA A 616 -11.88 30.41 10.68
C ALA A 616 -12.29 29.30 11.64
N GLU A 617 -13.37 28.57 11.34
CA GLU A 617 -13.85 27.44 12.16
C GLU A 617 -12.84 26.29 12.21
N VAL A 618 -12.17 25.99 11.09
CA VAL A 618 -11.17 24.92 11.03
C VAL A 618 -9.75 25.37 11.38
N GLY A 619 -9.53 26.69 11.58
CA GLY A 619 -8.26 27.27 11.95
C GLY A 619 -7.31 27.47 10.75
N ILE A 620 -7.84 27.75 9.55
CA ILE A 620 -7.07 28.18 8.37
C ILE A 620 -7.05 29.70 8.32
N ASP A 621 -5.86 30.30 8.07
CA ASP A 621 -5.69 31.75 8.03
C ASP A 621 -6.39 32.37 6.80
N ALA A 622 -6.91 33.57 6.93
CA ALA A 622 -7.71 34.20 5.89
C ALA A 622 -6.95 34.44 4.56
N ASP A 623 -5.63 34.58 4.62
CA ASP A 623 -4.73 34.70 3.47
C ASP A 623 -4.49 33.35 2.75
N GLN A 624 -4.85 32.25 3.38
CA GLN A 624 -4.79 30.88 2.82
C GLN A 624 -6.16 30.42 2.30
N VAL A 625 -7.08 31.33 1.99
CA VAL A 625 -8.40 31.04 1.45
C VAL A 625 -8.47 31.47 -0.01
N ILE A 626 -8.81 30.54 -0.90
CA ILE A 626 -9.04 30.78 -2.32
C ILE A 626 -10.51 30.45 -2.62
N ALA A 627 -11.32 31.49 -2.75
CA ALA A 627 -12.76 31.40 -2.94
C ALA A 627 -13.17 31.74 -4.38
N GLU A 628 -14.43 31.49 -4.73
CA GLU A 628 -15.06 31.84 -6.01
C GLU A 628 -14.38 31.15 -7.22
N VAL A 629 -13.82 29.95 -7.02
CA VAL A 629 -13.13 29.17 -8.05
C VAL A 629 -14.09 28.23 -8.75
N LEU A 630 -14.20 28.35 -10.07
CA LEU A 630 -14.98 27.39 -10.85
C LEU A 630 -14.32 26.00 -10.85
N PRO A 631 -15.09 24.92 -11.00
CA PRO A 631 -14.54 23.57 -10.98
C PRO A 631 -13.38 23.35 -11.96
N GLN A 632 -13.47 23.91 -13.17
CA GLN A 632 -12.42 23.84 -14.20
C GLN A 632 -11.15 24.60 -13.81
N ASP A 633 -11.26 25.66 -13.01
CA ASP A 633 -10.15 26.54 -12.67
C ASP A 633 -9.36 26.03 -11.44
N LYS A 634 -9.85 25.01 -10.74
CA LYS A 634 -9.12 24.38 -9.62
C LYS A 634 -7.74 23.87 -10.04
N VAL A 635 -7.61 23.38 -11.29
CA VAL A 635 -6.33 22.96 -11.85
C VAL A 635 -5.35 24.12 -11.98
N GLU A 636 -5.84 25.28 -12.39
CA GLU A 636 -5.01 26.49 -12.55
C GLU A 636 -4.50 27.01 -11.19
N VAL A 637 -5.31 26.89 -10.13
CA VAL A 637 -4.89 27.22 -8.77
C VAL A 637 -3.72 26.32 -8.34
N VAL A 638 -3.80 25.01 -8.55
CA VAL A 638 -2.71 24.07 -8.27
C VAL A 638 -1.46 24.45 -9.05
N GLN A 639 -1.60 24.70 -10.38
CA GLN A 639 -0.47 25.10 -11.24
C GLN A 639 0.17 26.40 -10.80
N ARG A 640 -0.62 27.41 -10.41
CA ARG A 640 -0.11 28.70 -9.91
C ARG A 640 0.73 28.51 -8.66
N LEU A 641 0.23 27.76 -7.67
CA LEU A 641 0.98 27.45 -6.45
C LEU A 641 2.30 26.71 -6.75
N GLN A 642 2.28 25.78 -7.72
CA GLN A 642 3.48 25.08 -8.18
C GLN A 642 4.47 26.04 -8.87
N GLN A 643 3.99 27.01 -9.66
CA GLN A 643 4.83 28.05 -10.28
C GLN A 643 5.45 29.00 -9.27
N GLU A 644 4.79 29.21 -8.13
CA GLU A 644 5.33 29.95 -6.97
C GLU A 644 6.43 29.17 -6.22
N GLY A 645 6.76 27.95 -6.68
CA GLY A 645 7.78 27.09 -6.09
C GLY A 645 7.28 26.20 -4.95
N ARG A 646 5.98 26.10 -4.74
CA ARG A 646 5.38 25.22 -3.73
C ARG A 646 5.24 23.80 -4.25
N THR A 647 5.37 22.84 -3.36
CA THR A 647 5.06 21.42 -3.65
C THR A 647 3.69 21.10 -3.07
N VAL A 648 2.71 20.95 -3.95
CA VAL A 648 1.29 20.96 -3.62
C VAL A 648 0.73 19.55 -3.47
N ALA A 649 0.11 19.27 -2.32
CA ALA A 649 -0.85 18.18 -2.16
C ALA A 649 -2.27 18.74 -2.34
N MET A 650 -3.13 18.00 -3.05
CA MET A 650 -4.56 18.32 -3.19
C MET A 650 -5.38 17.22 -2.50
N VAL A 651 -6.35 17.61 -1.69
CA VAL A 651 -7.33 16.71 -1.05
C VAL A 651 -8.71 17.06 -1.56
N GLY A 652 -9.43 16.09 -2.12
CA GLY A 652 -10.77 16.28 -2.67
C GLY A 652 -11.55 14.98 -2.77
N ASP A 653 -12.87 15.07 -3.02
CA ASP A 653 -13.79 13.93 -3.10
C ASP A 653 -14.63 13.88 -4.39
N GLY A 654 -14.72 14.99 -5.13
CA GLY A 654 -15.62 15.16 -6.26
C GLY A 654 -15.01 14.86 -7.63
N VAL A 655 -15.90 14.63 -8.62
CA VAL A 655 -15.50 14.60 -10.05
C VAL A 655 -14.81 15.89 -10.45
N ASN A 656 -15.23 17.01 -9.87
CA ASN A 656 -14.68 18.35 -10.12
C ASN A 656 -13.23 18.50 -9.66
N ASP A 657 -12.78 17.64 -8.76
CA ASP A 657 -11.42 17.66 -8.20
C ASP A 657 -10.46 16.72 -8.93
N ALA A 658 -10.98 15.76 -9.72
CA ALA A 658 -10.17 14.72 -10.35
C ALA A 658 -9.00 15.30 -11.17
N ALA A 659 -9.25 16.35 -11.96
CA ALA A 659 -8.20 17.00 -12.73
C ALA A 659 -7.17 17.74 -11.86
N ALA A 660 -7.59 18.35 -10.76
CA ALA A 660 -6.71 19.01 -9.79
C ALA A 660 -5.91 18.00 -8.97
N LEU A 661 -6.53 16.87 -8.56
CA LEU A 661 -5.87 15.74 -7.90
C LEU A 661 -4.75 15.16 -8.77
N ALA A 662 -5.06 14.89 -10.05
CA ALA A 662 -4.07 14.38 -11.01
C ALA A 662 -2.94 15.37 -11.32
N ARG A 663 -3.20 16.68 -11.22
CA ARG A 663 -2.22 17.74 -11.52
C ARG A 663 -1.32 18.06 -10.34
N ALA A 664 -1.77 17.85 -9.12
CA ALA A 664 -0.99 18.09 -7.90
C ALA A 664 0.28 17.21 -7.86
N ASP A 665 1.27 17.61 -7.05
CA ASP A 665 2.45 16.78 -6.79
C ASP A 665 2.10 15.54 -5.96
N LEU A 666 0.95 15.62 -5.24
CA LEU A 666 0.36 14.53 -4.48
C LEU A 666 -1.17 14.69 -4.45
N GLY A 667 -1.90 13.80 -5.09
CA GLY A 667 -3.35 13.73 -5.02
C GLY A 667 -3.84 12.82 -3.90
N LEU A 668 -4.69 13.33 -2.98
CA LEU A 668 -5.33 12.55 -1.92
C LEU A 668 -6.85 12.54 -2.17
N ALA A 669 -7.37 11.41 -2.61
CA ALA A 669 -8.80 11.23 -2.81
C ALA A 669 -9.49 10.73 -1.54
N MET A 670 -10.62 11.33 -1.17
CA MET A 670 -11.48 10.82 -0.10
C MET A 670 -12.21 9.57 -0.58
N GLY A 671 -12.22 8.50 0.19
CA GLY A 671 -12.87 7.23 -0.17
C GLY A 671 -14.39 7.29 -0.19
N THR A 672 -14.98 8.34 0.37
CA THR A 672 -16.41 8.69 0.24
C THR A 672 -16.73 9.42 -1.05
N GLY A 673 -15.71 9.77 -1.84
CA GLY A 673 -15.82 10.50 -3.08
C GLY A 673 -16.17 9.63 -4.27
N THR A 674 -16.12 10.25 -5.44
CA THR A 674 -16.45 9.58 -6.71
C THR A 674 -15.31 8.66 -7.18
N ASP A 675 -15.67 7.63 -7.98
CA ASP A 675 -14.68 6.72 -8.58
C ASP A 675 -13.62 7.50 -9.39
N ALA A 676 -14.01 8.59 -10.08
CA ALA A 676 -13.09 9.43 -10.83
C ALA A 676 -12.05 10.14 -9.96
N ALA A 677 -12.45 10.63 -8.77
CA ALA A 677 -11.52 11.23 -7.81
C ALA A 677 -10.57 10.18 -7.23
N ILE A 678 -11.10 9.00 -6.88
CA ILE A 678 -10.31 7.86 -6.38
C ILE A 678 -9.28 7.41 -7.43
N GLU A 679 -9.67 7.36 -8.70
CA GLU A 679 -8.77 6.98 -9.79
C GLU A 679 -7.69 8.04 -10.06
N ALA A 680 -8.02 9.30 -9.93
CA ALA A 680 -7.10 10.42 -10.14
C ALA A 680 -6.09 10.62 -8.99
N GLY A 681 -6.45 10.26 -7.74
CA GLY A 681 -5.61 10.44 -6.56
C GLY A 681 -4.44 9.44 -6.51
N ASP A 682 -3.31 9.85 -5.94
CA ASP A 682 -2.14 9.02 -5.62
C ASP A 682 -2.33 8.22 -4.33
N LEU A 683 -3.06 8.80 -3.39
CA LEU A 683 -3.46 8.23 -2.11
C LEU A 683 -4.98 8.21 -2.03
N THR A 684 -5.57 7.10 -1.57
CA THR A 684 -7.00 7.03 -1.27
C THR A 684 -7.20 6.89 0.24
N LEU A 685 -7.95 7.81 0.81
CA LEU A 685 -8.32 7.83 2.22
C LEU A 685 -9.70 7.18 2.36
N VAL A 686 -9.73 5.87 2.61
CA VAL A 686 -10.98 5.07 2.64
C VAL A 686 -11.96 5.61 3.68
N ARG A 687 -11.44 6.11 4.79
CA ARG A 687 -12.23 6.86 5.78
C ARG A 687 -12.57 8.23 5.21
N GLY A 688 -13.79 8.67 5.36
CA GLY A 688 -14.22 10.04 5.04
C GLY A 688 -13.66 11.11 5.99
N ASP A 689 -12.59 10.79 6.73
CA ASP A 689 -11.99 11.60 7.78
C ASP A 689 -10.68 12.27 7.30
N LEU A 690 -10.66 13.60 7.35
CA LEU A 690 -9.50 14.39 6.92
C LEU A 690 -8.25 14.16 7.79
N ARG A 691 -8.38 13.66 9.03
CA ARG A 691 -7.24 13.29 9.89
C ARG A 691 -6.38 12.22 9.25
N ALA A 692 -6.99 11.34 8.44
CA ALA A 692 -6.27 10.32 7.69
C ALA A 692 -5.27 10.89 6.68
N ALA A 693 -5.46 12.12 6.17
CA ALA A 693 -4.49 12.78 5.30
C ALA A 693 -3.16 13.05 6.03
N ALA A 694 -3.23 13.54 7.27
CA ALA A 694 -2.03 13.75 8.09
C ALA A 694 -1.33 12.42 8.42
N ASP A 695 -2.08 11.37 8.73
CA ASP A 695 -1.52 10.05 9.01
C ASP A 695 -0.93 9.39 7.77
N ALA A 696 -1.53 9.57 6.59
CA ALA A 696 -0.98 9.13 5.31
C ALA A 696 0.39 9.77 5.02
N ILE A 697 0.51 11.07 5.24
CA ILE A 697 1.77 11.80 5.08
C ILE A 697 2.83 11.32 6.09
N ARG A 698 2.45 11.12 7.36
CA ARG A 698 3.35 10.58 8.41
C ARG A 698 3.85 9.18 8.07
N LEU A 699 2.95 8.27 7.68
CA LEU A 699 3.27 6.90 7.32
C LEU A 699 4.19 6.85 6.11
N SER A 700 3.89 7.63 5.07
CA SER A 700 4.69 7.72 3.85
C SER A 700 6.10 8.25 4.14
N ARG A 701 6.23 9.33 4.91
CA ARG A 701 7.53 9.88 5.34
C ARG A 701 8.33 8.87 6.16
N ARG A 702 7.67 8.12 7.07
CA ARG A 702 8.32 7.11 7.90
C ARG A 702 8.77 5.89 7.08
N THR A 703 7.94 5.45 6.13
CA THR A 703 8.27 4.35 5.21
C THR A 703 9.48 4.71 4.36
N LEU A 704 9.50 5.89 3.75
CA LEU A 704 10.64 6.38 2.96
C LEU A 704 11.91 6.54 3.82
N GLY A 705 11.78 7.03 5.06
CA GLY A 705 12.89 7.11 6.01
C GLY A 705 13.49 5.74 6.33
N THR A 706 12.63 4.73 6.52
CA THR A 706 13.05 3.34 6.72
C THR A 706 13.76 2.77 5.49
N ILE A 707 13.25 3.03 4.28
CA ILE A 707 13.91 2.64 3.02
C ILE A 707 15.31 3.24 2.93
N LYS A 708 15.45 4.54 3.18
CA LYS A 708 16.76 5.23 3.13
C LYS A 708 17.74 4.68 4.17
N SER A 709 17.27 4.44 5.40
CA SER A 709 18.08 3.83 6.46
C SER A 709 18.55 2.42 6.08
N ASN A 710 17.63 1.61 5.52
CA ASN A 710 17.96 0.26 5.05
C ASN A 710 19.00 0.29 3.93
N LEU A 711 18.86 1.16 2.94
CA LEU A 711 19.80 1.34 1.84
C LEU A 711 21.18 1.79 2.36
N PHE A 712 21.20 2.76 3.26
CA PHE A 712 22.44 3.24 3.86
C PHE A 712 23.21 2.10 4.56
N TRP A 713 22.55 1.38 5.46
CA TRP A 713 23.19 0.30 6.20
C TRP A 713 23.56 -0.89 5.31
N ALA A 714 22.76 -1.21 4.28
CA ALA A 714 23.08 -2.26 3.32
C ALA A 714 24.35 -1.99 2.50
N PHE A 715 24.73 -0.72 2.33
CA PHE A 715 25.97 -0.34 1.65
C PHE A 715 27.13 -0.03 2.60
N ALA A 716 26.86 0.68 3.69
CA ALA A 716 27.89 1.26 4.54
C ALA A 716 28.85 0.21 5.10
N TYR A 717 28.31 -0.93 5.58
CA TYR A 717 29.17 -1.98 6.14
C TYR A 717 30.02 -2.67 5.07
N ASN A 718 29.50 -2.86 3.84
CA ASN A 718 30.27 -3.45 2.74
C ASN A 718 31.45 -2.55 2.36
N VAL A 719 31.18 -1.24 2.18
CA VAL A 719 32.22 -0.27 1.83
C VAL A 719 33.30 -0.16 2.93
N ALA A 720 32.86 -0.16 4.20
CA ALA A 720 33.78 -0.08 5.33
C ALA A 720 34.62 -1.35 5.51
N ALA A 721 34.07 -2.53 5.21
CA ALA A 721 34.72 -3.80 5.40
C ALA A 721 35.63 -4.24 4.21
N LEU A 722 35.41 -3.68 3.00
CA LEU A 722 36.22 -3.97 1.82
C LEU A 722 37.73 -3.71 2.02
N PRO A 723 38.16 -2.56 2.56
CA PRO A 723 39.59 -2.33 2.86
C PRO A 723 40.14 -3.34 3.86
N LEU A 724 39.38 -3.71 4.90
CA LEU A 724 39.79 -4.70 5.89
C LEU A 724 39.96 -6.09 5.27
N ALA A 725 39.05 -6.46 4.33
CA ALA A 725 39.20 -7.70 3.58
C ALA A 725 40.43 -7.68 2.66
N ALA A 726 40.62 -6.60 1.91
CA ALA A 726 41.76 -6.46 0.98
C ALA A 726 43.10 -6.45 1.70
N THR A 727 43.18 -5.87 2.90
CA THR A 727 44.37 -5.88 3.74
C THR A 727 44.60 -7.16 4.55
N GLY A 728 43.67 -8.14 4.41
CA GLY A 728 43.78 -9.43 5.09
C GLY A 728 43.39 -9.41 6.57
N LEU A 729 42.75 -8.35 7.04
CA LEU A 729 42.29 -8.22 8.43
C LEU A 729 40.89 -8.80 8.67
N LEU A 730 40.20 -9.26 7.62
CA LEU A 730 38.87 -9.80 7.71
C LEU A 730 38.81 -11.27 7.28
N ASN A 731 38.43 -12.13 8.21
CA ASN A 731 38.21 -13.55 7.93
C ASN A 731 36.94 -13.74 7.08
N PRO A 732 36.92 -14.62 6.04
CA PRO A 732 35.77 -14.92 5.21
C PRO A 732 34.52 -15.36 5.99
N MET A 733 34.65 -16.05 7.10
CA MET A 733 33.55 -16.47 7.96
C MET A 733 32.86 -15.28 8.64
N ILE A 734 33.65 -14.33 9.16
CA ILE A 734 33.14 -13.09 9.77
C ILE A 734 32.42 -12.26 8.71
N ALA A 735 32.97 -12.20 7.50
CA ALA A 735 32.33 -11.55 6.36
C ALA A 735 30.93 -12.16 6.06
N GLY A 736 30.81 -13.49 6.04
CA GLY A 736 29.54 -14.20 5.85
C GLY A 736 28.54 -13.94 6.97
N ALA A 737 28.99 -13.93 8.22
CA ALA A 737 28.15 -13.63 9.37
C ALA A 737 27.62 -12.17 9.33
N ALA A 738 28.47 -11.21 8.97
CA ALA A 738 28.10 -9.80 8.82
C ALA A 738 27.03 -9.60 7.75
N MET A 739 27.12 -10.31 6.61
CA MET A 739 26.09 -10.29 5.56
C MET A 739 24.74 -10.81 6.04
N ALA A 740 24.72 -11.95 6.76
CA ALA A 740 23.51 -12.52 7.31
C ALA A 740 22.87 -11.55 8.31
N PHE A 741 23.67 -10.95 9.19
CA PHE A 741 23.20 -9.95 10.16
C PHE A 741 22.59 -8.72 9.48
N SER A 742 23.23 -8.20 8.42
CA SER A 742 22.71 -7.08 7.65
C SER A 742 21.32 -7.36 7.06
N SER A 743 21.11 -8.56 6.51
CA SER A 743 19.81 -8.95 5.97
C SER A 743 18.74 -9.02 7.07
N VAL A 744 19.08 -9.58 8.23
CA VAL A 744 18.17 -9.62 9.40
C VAL A 744 17.87 -8.22 9.92
N PHE A 745 18.85 -7.33 9.95
CA PHE A 745 18.69 -5.94 10.37
C PHE A 745 17.71 -5.20 9.46
N VAL A 746 17.88 -5.27 8.13
CA VAL A 746 17.02 -4.61 7.14
C VAL A 746 15.57 -5.08 7.27
N VAL A 747 15.36 -6.40 7.42
CA VAL A 747 14.03 -6.97 7.65
C VAL A 747 13.45 -6.49 8.98
N GLY A 748 14.20 -6.58 10.06
CA GLY A 748 13.77 -6.14 11.39
C GLY A 748 13.39 -4.66 11.43
N ASN A 749 14.21 -3.80 10.80
CA ASN A 749 13.94 -2.38 10.70
C ASN A 749 12.66 -2.09 9.88
N SER A 750 12.43 -2.83 8.79
CA SER A 750 11.20 -2.72 8.00
C SER A 750 9.95 -3.16 8.78
N LEU A 751 10.05 -4.25 9.56
CA LEU A 751 8.93 -4.76 10.37
C LEU A 751 8.49 -3.78 11.48
N ARG A 752 9.35 -2.85 11.90
CA ARG A 752 8.98 -1.77 12.85
C ARG A 752 7.86 -0.87 12.33
N LEU A 753 7.65 -0.80 11.00
CA LEU A 753 6.54 -0.07 10.41
C LEU A 753 5.16 -0.64 10.77
N ARG A 754 5.07 -1.93 11.15
CA ARG A 754 3.82 -2.53 11.68
C ARG A 754 3.33 -1.84 12.95
N GLY A 755 4.24 -1.32 13.75
CA GLY A 755 3.92 -0.57 14.96
C GLY A 755 3.56 0.89 14.73
N PHE A 756 3.33 1.32 13.47
CA PHE A 756 2.80 2.64 13.21
C PHE A 756 1.35 2.74 13.69
N ARG A 757 1.05 3.79 14.47
CA ARG A 757 -0.29 4.08 14.97
C ARG A 757 -0.80 5.37 14.34
N ALA A 758 -2.08 5.37 13.98
CA ALA A 758 -2.79 6.60 13.66
C ALA A 758 -2.83 7.50 14.90
N ALA A 759 -2.75 8.80 14.70
CA ALA A 759 -2.79 9.72 15.82
C ALA A 759 -4.24 9.82 16.31
N GLY A 760 -4.60 9.01 17.28
CA GLY A 760 -5.95 8.85 17.84
C GLY A 760 -6.27 7.42 18.24
N GLU A 761 -5.37 6.45 17.91
CA GLU A 761 -5.40 5.08 18.44
C GLU A 761 -4.75 4.99 19.83
#